data_f7326e3c3722c271713ce8d4ca0982d5
#
_entry.id   f7326e3c3722c271713ce8d4ca0982d5
#
_cell.length_a   1.000
_cell.length_b   1.000
_cell.length_c   1.000
_cell.angle_alpha   90.00
_cell.angle_beta   90.00
_cell.angle_gamma   90.00
#
_symmetry.space_group_name_H-M   'P 1'
#
loop_
_entity.id
_entity.type
_entity.pdbx_description
1 polymer ?
#
loop_
_entity_poly.entity_id
_entity_poly.type
_entity_poly.pdbx_seq_one_letter_code
_entity_poly.pdbx_strand_id
1 'polypeptide(L)'
;MKKMRRVRIFISLIYLFFAAFSVAAKLPKLPADPAVTKGVLPNGMSYYIVSNPSSKGMADFALVQRTGRVTSPDVRALALAKETLAELPMIGNGISPQKFFSSNGVNPTLDGFVKVDSQSTVYRFHDMLLSQNAASLDSALVVLVGMADKLAKSSGAGKWYSASDNAIIISGDVDSKAVIQNLKMLSYLTPSSSSQPRSAYAWVSNDAPSYCVQDSPFPHLSEIKAVWRAPRVPEDYAGTLQPYIQKMFIAQLGEIAVSRMKEALNKEGVSYASVDYRHLSSSDVSGDESFSVRLLVESKACESAVEILARTMSALESVGAAEDELEISRKALIARLSAGILKPLKHNSHYVDKCIHSFLYGTAIVNEMEVLKAYTSHVVDMEKEQRLFRHLADALLNLGKDVVVSCKHHSGLSSSRLKEMFEKAWEAGRDGHLPQHFVVSDTLKHIVEAAKVSVKQTKKDPMSGGTIWTFSNGFKVIYKKMDTAGKLYWAMGLGGGFGSIPDLEAGEGAFVGDLLKLYRIAGMKGQDFLDYMQLCNIDMDVNVGLASVLIDGTANSENLKVLLRILAAVANERELDRQAYEEYLRNEQLRLSASVGTREDRKAVIDSLMCPDYKFSQNKSRGKIGSRLAEKADRFYEERFSAMNDGALVLVGDIDETVLRKELLTQVGAFRTRKSAFYRPAVSYQPVSGWSTYTVPGDENGVYLALSVQLPLTAENKMASEVAAMMLKKSLSAAIEPTGMFVNIYSNTRTSPQERFNVMISLKEASEDGFAQGVSHSGALEALRIVRSALHNLEATEVTDALVKAYKEWLKNDITFRMKSPQYWINAISMRQLEGKDFTTDYKAKVDAVTAAKVKQVLTSLNNASKVEYIISK
;
A
#
# COMPACT_ATOMS: atom_id res chain seq x y z
N MET A 1 -32.41 -23.24 15.14
CA MET A 1 -32.51 -24.23 14.06
C MET A 1 -32.10 -23.68 12.69
N LYS A 2 -32.60 -22.50 12.21
CA LYS A 2 -32.20 -21.92 10.92
C LYS A 2 -30.67 -21.60 10.83
N LYS A 3 -30.04 -21.12 11.91
CA LYS A 3 -28.61 -20.83 11.98
C LYS A 3 -27.74 -22.09 11.86
N MET A 4 -28.17 -23.20 12.46
CA MET A 4 -27.51 -24.51 12.28
C MET A 4 -27.68 -25.06 10.85
N ARG A 5 -28.79 -24.75 10.19
CA ARG A 5 -29.04 -25.18 8.82
C ARG A 5 -28.16 -24.45 7.82
N ARG A 6 -27.85 -23.16 8.04
CA ARG A 6 -26.97 -22.35 7.18
C ARG A 6 -25.49 -22.66 7.38
N VAL A 7 -25.06 -22.79 8.65
CA VAL A 7 -23.72 -23.29 8.94
C VAL A 7 -23.55 -24.68 8.33
N ARG A 8 -24.59 -25.51 8.35
CA ARG A 8 -24.61 -26.81 7.66
C ARG A 8 -24.62 -26.67 6.13
N ILE A 9 -25.33 -25.70 5.57
CA ILE A 9 -25.33 -25.43 4.11
C ILE A 9 -23.99 -24.85 3.68
N PHE A 10 -23.41 -23.91 4.42
CA PHE A 10 -22.08 -23.35 4.13
C PHE A 10 -20.99 -24.40 4.37
N ILE A 11 -21.07 -25.18 5.42
CA ILE A 11 -20.19 -26.34 5.65
C ILE A 11 -20.46 -27.42 4.60
N SER A 12 -21.70 -27.64 4.17
CA SER A 12 -22.02 -28.57 3.09
C SER A 12 -21.59 -28.07 1.71
N LEU A 13 -21.63 -26.76 1.47
CA LEU A 13 -21.06 -26.11 0.28
C LEU A 13 -19.54 -26.14 0.31
N ILE A 14 -18.94 -25.96 1.47
CA ILE A 14 -17.53 -26.22 1.72
C ILE A 14 -17.21 -27.70 1.49
N TYR A 15 -18.02 -28.64 1.96
CA TYR A 15 -17.89 -30.07 1.71
C TYR A 15 -18.16 -30.44 0.24
N LEU A 16 -19.11 -29.82 -0.43
CA LEU A 16 -19.37 -29.99 -1.85
C LEU A 16 -18.26 -29.44 -2.72
N PHE A 17 -17.69 -28.29 -2.33
CA PHE A 17 -16.48 -27.75 -2.94
C PHE A 17 -15.29 -28.73 -2.87
N PHE A 18 -15.20 -29.53 -1.78
CA PHE A 18 -14.16 -30.53 -1.61
C PHE A 18 -14.55 -31.95 -1.97
N ALA A 19 -15.80 -32.29 -2.06
CA ALA A 19 -16.25 -33.54 -2.66
C ALA A 19 -15.93 -33.61 -4.17
N ALA A 20 -15.82 -32.46 -4.81
CA ALA A 20 -15.29 -32.38 -6.18
C ALA A 20 -13.75 -32.61 -6.25
N PHE A 21 -13.02 -32.39 -5.17
CA PHE A 21 -11.66 -32.93 -4.97
C PHE A 21 -11.81 -34.33 -4.34
N SER A 22 -12.13 -35.30 -5.16
CA SER A 22 -12.28 -36.68 -4.76
C SER A 22 -11.18 -37.12 -3.78
N VAL A 23 -11.39 -36.95 -2.51
CA VAL A 23 -10.91 -37.74 -1.37
C VAL A 23 -11.30 -37.03 -0.08
N ALA A 24 -11.90 -37.71 0.84
CA ALA A 24 -12.12 -37.32 2.24
C ALA A 24 -10.80 -37.20 3.04
N ALA A 25 -9.72 -36.80 2.42
CA ALA A 25 -8.46 -36.47 3.07
C ALA A 25 -8.57 -35.06 3.64
N LYS A 26 -8.40 -34.92 4.96
CA LYS A 26 -8.19 -33.63 5.62
C LYS A 26 -7.16 -32.87 4.83
N LEU A 27 -7.51 -31.70 4.29
CA LEU A 27 -6.54 -30.85 3.60
C LEU A 27 -5.32 -30.61 4.51
N PRO A 28 -4.12 -30.63 3.97
CA PRO A 28 -2.92 -30.49 4.76
C PRO A 28 -2.93 -29.17 5.50
N LYS A 29 -2.57 -29.20 6.78
CA LYS A 29 -2.28 -27.99 7.53
C LYS A 29 -1.04 -27.34 6.94
N LEU A 30 -1.12 -26.04 6.70
CA LEU A 30 0.03 -25.26 6.28
C LEU A 30 0.99 -25.07 7.46
N PRO A 31 2.31 -25.09 7.22
CA PRO A 31 3.30 -24.83 8.25
C PRO A 31 3.09 -23.45 8.88
N ALA A 32 3.25 -23.33 10.19
CA ALA A 32 3.24 -22.05 10.86
C ALA A 32 4.41 -21.17 10.40
N ASP A 33 4.24 -19.85 10.48
CA ASP A 33 5.32 -18.90 10.19
C ASP A 33 6.45 -19.10 11.24
N PRO A 34 7.66 -19.49 10.83
CA PRO A 34 8.76 -19.78 11.76
C PRO A 34 9.25 -18.53 12.53
N ALA A 35 8.95 -17.33 12.03
CA ALA A 35 9.31 -16.09 12.71
C ALA A 35 8.47 -15.83 13.96
N VAL A 36 7.30 -16.48 14.12
CA VAL A 36 6.33 -16.19 15.17
C VAL A 36 6.33 -17.28 16.22
N THR A 37 6.68 -16.93 17.46
CA THR A 37 6.52 -17.81 18.63
C THR A 37 5.28 -17.35 19.42
N LYS A 38 4.33 -18.25 19.61
CA LYS A 38 3.10 -17.98 20.39
C LYS A 38 2.87 -18.97 21.51
N GLY A 39 2.17 -18.55 22.54
CA GLY A 39 1.79 -19.41 23.64
C GLY A 39 0.91 -18.69 24.65
N VAL A 40 0.75 -19.30 25.82
CA VAL A 40 -0.05 -18.80 26.93
C VAL A 40 0.82 -18.67 28.17
N LEU A 41 0.72 -17.57 28.89
CA LEU A 41 1.40 -17.30 30.14
C LEU A 41 0.70 -18.02 31.31
N PRO A 42 1.38 -18.21 32.47
CA PRO A 42 0.79 -18.84 33.63
C PRO A 42 -0.53 -18.26 34.12
N ASN A 43 -0.76 -16.95 33.91
CA ASN A 43 -2.00 -16.28 34.28
C ASN A 43 -3.12 -16.42 33.23
N GLY A 44 -2.89 -17.12 32.14
CA GLY A 44 -3.85 -17.31 31.02
C GLY A 44 -3.75 -16.30 29.87
N MET A 45 -2.93 -15.25 29.99
CA MET A 45 -2.72 -14.26 28.94
C MET A 45 -1.95 -14.88 27.76
N SER A 46 -2.37 -14.59 26.54
CA SER A 46 -1.67 -15.01 25.32
C SER A 46 -0.42 -14.15 25.05
N TYR A 47 0.59 -14.73 24.43
CA TYR A 47 1.72 -13.99 23.93
C TYR A 47 2.07 -14.36 22.48
N TYR A 48 2.58 -13.38 21.72
CA TYR A 48 3.11 -13.53 20.37
C TYR A 48 4.43 -12.77 20.30
N ILE A 49 5.51 -13.48 20.03
CA ILE A 49 6.85 -12.88 19.93
C ILE A 49 7.42 -13.16 18.56
N VAL A 50 7.88 -12.09 17.89
CA VAL A 50 8.51 -12.16 16.58
C VAL A 50 9.92 -11.57 16.66
N SER A 51 10.92 -12.42 16.45
CA SER A 51 12.29 -11.95 16.28
C SER A 51 12.45 -11.46 14.84
N ASN A 52 12.49 -10.14 14.66
CA ASN A 52 12.59 -9.49 13.36
C ASN A 52 13.97 -8.82 13.19
N PRO A 53 14.95 -9.49 12.58
CA PRO A 53 16.30 -8.97 12.45
C PRO A 53 16.39 -7.76 11.49
N SER A 54 15.35 -7.52 10.69
CA SER A 54 15.31 -6.34 9.82
C SER A 54 15.07 -5.03 10.59
N SER A 55 14.57 -5.11 11.81
CA SER A 55 14.29 -3.96 12.70
C SER A 55 15.32 -3.82 13.80
N LYS A 56 16.60 -3.97 13.48
CA LYS A 56 17.67 -3.98 14.46
C LYS A 56 17.69 -2.74 15.36
N GLY A 57 17.77 -2.97 16.69
CA GLY A 57 17.70 -1.94 17.70
C GLY A 57 16.33 -1.32 17.91
N MET A 58 15.27 -1.89 17.32
CA MET A 58 13.89 -1.39 17.43
C MET A 58 12.91 -2.53 17.67
N ALA A 59 11.81 -2.23 18.33
CA ALA A 59 10.68 -3.15 18.47
C ALA A 59 9.34 -2.42 18.55
N ASP A 60 8.31 -3.11 18.07
CA ASP A 60 6.91 -2.76 18.30
C ASP A 60 6.33 -3.63 19.39
N PHE A 61 5.51 -3.03 20.23
CA PHE A 61 4.77 -3.73 21.27
C PHE A 61 3.28 -3.47 21.12
N ALA A 62 2.46 -4.46 21.45
CA ALA A 62 1.03 -4.26 21.57
C ALA A 62 0.45 -5.04 22.76
N LEU A 63 -0.45 -4.39 23.48
CA LEU A 63 -1.38 -5.03 24.41
C LEU A 63 -2.75 -5.06 23.73
N VAL A 64 -3.31 -6.25 23.56
CA VAL A 64 -4.58 -6.46 22.86
C VAL A 64 -5.60 -7.00 23.84
N GLN A 65 -6.77 -6.39 23.88
CA GLN A 65 -7.89 -6.81 24.68
C GLN A 65 -9.09 -7.14 23.80
N ARG A 66 -9.76 -8.25 24.06
CA ARG A 66 -11.05 -8.61 23.44
C ARG A 66 -12.21 -7.87 24.11
N THR A 67 -12.06 -6.58 24.32
CA THR A 67 -13.06 -5.68 24.91
C THR A 67 -13.12 -4.42 24.07
N GLY A 68 -14.31 -4.07 23.55
CA GLY A 68 -14.52 -2.93 22.68
C GLY A 68 -15.83 -2.22 22.98
N ARG A 69 -16.27 -1.34 22.09
CA ARG A 69 -17.46 -0.48 22.27
C ARG A 69 -18.76 -1.25 22.55
N VAL A 70 -18.93 -2.43 21.94
CA VAL A 70 -20.13 -3.26 22.14
C VAL A 70 -20.11 -3.95 23.49
N THR A 71 -18.94 -4.33 23.97
CA THR A 71 -18.79 -5.00 25.28
C THR A 71 -18.68 -4.01 26.42
N SER A 72 -18.22 -2.79 26.17
CA SER A 72 -18.08 -1.73 27.16
C SER A 72 -18.31 -0.35 26.51
N PRO A 73 -19.58 0.10 26.40
CA PRO A 73 -19.93 1.34 25.70
C PRO A 73 -19.27 2.60 26.27
N ASP A 74 -18.95 2.58 27.57
CA ASP A 74 -18.37 3.73 28.29
C ASP A 74 -16.83 3.73 28.35
N VAL A 75 -16.17 2.89 27.53
CA VAL A 75 -14.70 2.80 27.54
C VAL A 75 -14.07 4.07 26.95
N ARG A 76 -13.55 4.89 27.81
CA ARG A 76 -12.63 5.99 27.49
C ARG A 76 -11.19 5.43 27.43
N ALA A 77 -10.95 4.56 26.45
CA ALA A 77 -9.72 3.77 26.41
C ALA A 77 -8.44 4.61 26.41
N LEU A 78 -8.41 5.75 25.75
CA LEU A 78 -7.26 6.63 25.73
C LEU A 78 -7.05 7.34 27.07
N ALA A 79 -8.13 7.84 27.69
CA ALA A 79 -8.05 8.47 29.01
C ALA A 79 -7.59 7.44 30.04
N LEU A 80 -8.19 6.24 30.03
CA LEU A 80 -7.81 5.13 30.90
C LEU A 80 -6.35 4.69 30.69
N ALA A 81 -5.86 4.67 29.46
CA ALA A 81 -4.46 4.38 29.16
C ALA A 81 -3.52 5.43 29.74
N LYS A 82 -3.86 6.71 29.63
CA LYS A 82 -3.09 7.82 30.21
C LYS A 82 -3.06 7.75 31.73
N GLU A 83 -4.21 7.56 32.34
CA GLU A 83 -4.32 7.39 33.80
C GLU A 83 -3.51 6.18 34.27
N THR A 84 -3.67 5.05 33.58
CA THR A 84 -2.93 3.82 33.91
C THR A 84 -1.42 4.03 33.82
N LEU A 85 -0.91 4.68 32.77
CA LEU A 85 0.51 4.95 32.63
C LEU A 85 1.04 5.93 33.67
N ALA A 86 0.22 6.91 34.07
CA ALA A 86 0.58 7.86 35.16
C ALA A 86 0.65 7.22 36.51
N GLU A 87 -0.18 6.19 36.76
CA GLU A 87 -0.23 5.48 38.06
C GLU A 87 0.76 4.33 38.17
N LEU A 88 1.41 3.92 37.10
CA LEU A 88 2.44 2.89 37.14
C LEU A 88 3.68 3.37 37.91
N PRO A 89 4.37 2.46 38.61
CA PRO A 89 5.58 2.82 39.36
C PRO A 89 6.68 3.33 38.42
N MET A 90 7.53 4.20 38.97
CA MET A 90 8.71 4.69 38.27
C MET A 90 9.61 3.55 37.83
N ILE A 91 10.21 3.66 36.65
CA ILE A 91 11.07 2.66 36.05
C ILE A 91 12.55 3.02 36.32
N GLY A 92 13.35 2.04 36.65
CA GLY A 92 14.81 2.19 36.79
C GLY A 92 15.20 3.36 37.68
N ASN A 93 15.84 4.37 37.14
CA ASN A 93 16.35 5.53 37.89
C ASN A 93 15.29 6.60 38.23
N GLY A 94 14.04 6.23 38.46
CA GLY A 94 12.98 7.15 38.79
C GLY A 94 12.35 7.87 37.57
N ILE A 95 12.34 7.25 36.42
CA ILE A 95 11.72 7.76 35.20
C ILE A 95 10.26 7.27 35.13
N SER A 96 9.32 8.18 34.86
CA SER A 96 7.93 7.76 34.63
C SER A 96 7.80 6.92 33.38
N PRO A 97 6.85 5.95 33.31
CA PRO A 97 6.61 5.14 32.12
C PRO A 97 6.40 5.97 30.86
N GLN A 98 5.67 7.07 30.95
CA GLN A 98 5.42 7.98 29.84
C GLN A 98 6.72 8.63 29.33
N LYS A 99 7.56 9.13 30.24
CA LYS A 99 8.87 9.71 29.88
C LYS A 99 9.82 8.64 29.35
N PHE A 100 9.73 7.40 29.86
CA PHE A 100 10.49 6.28 29.34
C PHE A 100 10.18 6.02 27.86
N PHE A 101 8.89 5.92 27.50
CA PHE A 101 8.50 5.71 26.11
C PHE A 101 8.87 6.88 25.23
N SER A 102 8.61 8.12 25.64
CA SER A 102 8.94 9.30 24.83
C SER A 102 10.45 9.45 24.61
N SER A 103 11.27 9.13 25.62
CA SER A 103 12.74 9.13 25.43
C SER A 103 13.24 8.01 24.52
N ASN A 104 12.49 6.93 24.34
CA ASN A 104 12.78 5.85 23.40
C ASN A 104 12.03 5.98 22.06
N GLY A 105 11.55 7.17 21.72
CA GLY A 105 10.96 7.47 20.41
C GLY A 105 9.47 7.15 20.27
N VAL A 106 8.83 6.68 21.35
CA VAL A 106 7.40 6.35 21.36
C VAL A 106 6.66 7.35 22.23
N ASN A 107 5.59 7.94 21.71
CA ASN A 107 4.70 8.76 22.54
C ASN A 107 3.38 8.04 22.78
N PRO A 108 3.12 7.53 24.00
CA PRO A 108 1.93 6.76 24.31
C PRO A 108 0.65 7.60 24.41
N THR A 109 0.74 8.92 24.23
CA THR A 109 -0.42 9.81 24.24
C THR A 109 -0.96 10.10 22.86
N LEU A 110 -0.37 9.49 21.81
CA LEU A 110 -0.57 9.85 20.42
C LEU A 110 -1.48 8.91 19.65
N ASP A 111 -1.86 9.38 18.49
CA ASP A 111 -2.68 8.67 17.53
C ASP A 111 -2.08 7.32 17.12
N GLY A 112 -2.92 6.30 17.10
CA GLY A 112 -2.49 4.94 16.86
C GLY A 112 -1.95 4.21 18.09
N PHE A 113 -1.77 4.91 19.24
CA PHE A 113 -1.45 4.25 20.49
C PHE A 113 -2.61 3.39 21.00
N VAL A 114 -3.82 3.90 20.96
CA VAL A 114 -5.03 3.15 21.32
C VAL A 114 -5.98 3.10 20.13
N LYS A 115 -6.36 1.91 19.73
CA LYS A 115 -7.42 1.67 18.77
C LYS A 115 -8.55 0.91 19.43
N VAL A 116 -9.75 1.47 19.44
CA VAL A 116 -10.96 0.83 19.97
C VAL A 116 -11.89 0.48 18.82
N ASP A 117 -12.07 -0.81 18.62
CA ASP A 117 -13.04 -1.35 17.68
C ASP A 117 -14.32 -1.77 18.43
N SER A 118 -15.30 -2.30 17.71
CA SER A 118 -16.55 -2.76 18.31
C SER A 118 -16.35 -3.83 19.40
N GLN A 119 -15.36 -4.73 19.23
CA GLN A 119 -15.13 -5.86 20.11
C GLN A 119 -13.71 -5.94 20.68
N SER A 120 -12.84 -5.02 20.37
CA SER A 120 -11.45 -5.05 20.82
C SER A 120 -10.88 -3.67 21.12
N THR A 121 -9.89 -3.65 21.99
CA THR A 121 -9.03 -2.50 22.24
C THR A 121 -7.58 -2.92 22.09
N VAL A 122 -6.81 -2.14 21.32
CA VAL A 122 -5.40 -2.40 21.03
C VAL A 122 -4.58 -1.19 21.45
N TYR A 123 -3.62 -1.39 22.35
CA TYR A 123 -2.62 -0.40 22.76
C TYR A 123 -1.33 -0.72 22.03
N ARG A 124 -0.79 0.20 21.22
CA ARG A 124 0.40 -0.03 20.36
C ARG A 124 1.51 0.95 20.64
N PHE A 125 2.72 0.43 20.74
CA PHE A 125 3.96 1.19 20.83
C PHE A 125 4.80 0.87 19.58
N HIS A 126 4.84 1.80 18.66
CA HIS A 126 5.55 1.64 17.39
C HIS A 126 6.98 2.15 17.44
N ASP A 127 7.87 1.45 16.73
CA ASP A 127 9.24 1.88 16.45
C ASP A 127 10.04 2.28 17.72
N MET A 128 9.85 1.57 18.83
CA MET A 128 10.58 1.83 20.06
C MET A 128 12.05 1.48 19.91
N LEU A 129 12.93 2.42 20.26
CA LEU A 129 14.37 2.23 20.25
C LEU A 129 14.81 1.38 21.46
N LEU A 130 15.44 0.24 21.20
CA LEU A 130 15.98 -0.67 22.21
C LEU A 130 17.48 -0.43 22.50
N SER A 131 18.16 0.25 21.57
CA SER A 131 19.62 0.37 21.56
C SER A 131 20.20 1.39 22.55
N GLN A 132 19.37 2.21 23.18
CA GLN A 132 19.82 3.28 24.09
C GLN A 132 20.18 2.77 25.50
N ASN A 133 19.58 1.65 25.93
CA ASN A 133 19.84 1.02 27.21
C ASN A 133 19.51 -0.47 27.15
N ALA A 134 20.38 -1.34 27.61
CA ALA A 134 20.14 -2.78 27.66
C ALA A 134 18.87 -3.14 28.45
N ALA A 135 18.48 -2.32 29.42
CA ALA A 135 17.26 -2.49 30.23
C ALA A 135 15.99 -1.95 29.55
N SER A 136 16.07 -1.38 28.32
CA SER A 136 14.89 -0.78 27.67
C SER A 136 13.81 -1.80 27.37
N LEU A 137 14.19 -3.00 26.94
CA LEU A 137 13.27 -4.09 26.67
C LEU A 137 12.55 -4.56 27.94
N ASP A 138 13.32 -4.83 29.01
CA ASP A 138 12.76 -5.29 30.29
C ASP A 138 11.82 -4.24 30.88
N SER A 139 12.19 -2.98 30.80
CA SER A 139 11.35 -1.87 31.24
C SER A 139 10.03 -1.79 30.48
N ALA A 140 10.07 -1.99 29.15
CA ALA A 140 8.87 -2.04 28.32
C ALA A 140 7.95 -3.21 28.72
N LEU A 141 8.53 -4.39 29.01
CA LEU A 141 7.76 -5.55 29.47
C LEU A 141 7.07 -5.30 30.81
N VAL A 142 7.79 -4.68 31.74
CA VAL A 142 7.24 -4.29 33.06
C VAL A 142 6.07 -3.34 32.91
N VAL A 143 6.19 -2.35 32.00
CA VAL A 143 5.09 -1.40 31.75
C VAL A 143 3.89 -2.08 31.11
N LEU A 144 4.10 -2.93 30.10
CA LEU A 144 3.00 -3.63 29.42
C LEU A 144 2.22 -4.54 30.38
N VAL A 145 2.93 -5.32 31.19
CA VAL A 145 2.31 -6.20 32.17
C VAL A 145 1.62 -5.37 33.28
N GLY A 146 2.27 -4.29 33.74
CA GLY A 146 1.67 -3.35 34.69
C GLY A 146 0.43 -2.66 34.15
N MET A 147 0.41 -2.27 32.86
CA MET A 147 -0.80 -1.77 32.21
C MET A 147 -1.91 -2.80 32.21
N ALA A 148 -1.61 -4.02 31.82
CA ALA A 148 -2.61 -5.09 31.78
C ALA A 148 -3.21 -5.33 33.19
N ASP A 149 -2.40 -5.32 34.25
CA ASP A 149 -2.85 -5.46 35.64
C ASP A 149 -3.73 -4.28 36.11
N LYS A 150 -3.30 -3.05 35.80
CA LYS A 150 -4.06 -1.85 36.18
C LYS A 150 -5.39 -1.74 35.45
N LEU A 151 -5.39 -2.01 34.14
CA LEU A 151 -6.62 -2.07 33.36
C LEU A 151 -7.60 -3.12 33.86
N ALA A 152 -7.08 -4.23 34.38
CA ALA A 152 -7.89 -5.27 35.03
C ALA A 152 -8.57 -4.80 36.29
N LYS A 153 -7.91 -3.96 37.06
CA LYS A 153 -8.36 -3.47 38.37
C LYS A 153 -9.21 -2.20 38.28
N SER A 154 -9.26 -1.54 37.11
CA SER A 154 -10.04 -0.31 36.95
C SER A 154 -11.56 -0.58 37.06
N SER A 155 -12.28 0.30 37.73
CA SER A 155 -13.67 0.12 38.14
C SER A 155 -14.67 -0.11 37.00
N GLY A 156 -14.35 0.31 35.77
CA GLY A 156 -15.17 0.09 34.55
C GLY A 156 -14.87 -1.24 33.88
N ALA A 157 -13.62 -1.68 33.89
CA ALA A 157 -13.15 -2.85 33.16
C ALA A 157 -13.18 -4.14 33.97
N GLY A 158 -13.16 -4.05 35.32
CA GLY A 158 -13.03 -5.19 36.24
C GLY A 158 -14.11 -6.28 36.12
N LYS A 159 -15.30 -5.91 35.64
CA LYS A 159 -16.38 -6.87 35.35
C LYS A 159 -16.13 -7.75 34.11
N TRP A 160 -15.27 -7.27 33.19
CA TRP A 160 -15.10 -7.86 31.85
C TRP A 160 -13.68 -8.33 31.62
N TYR A 161 -12.80 -8.18 32.59
CA TYR A 161 -11.41 -8.55 32.46
C TYR A 161 -11.21 -10.03 32.76
N SER A 162 -10.66 -10.70 31.77
CA SER A 162 -10.02 -12.01 31.96
C SER A 162 -8.63 -11.96 31.35
N ALA A 163 -7.65 -12.54 32.02
CA ALA A 163 -6.30 -12.63 31.45
C ALA A 163 -6.31 -13.34 30.08
N SER A 164 -7.17 -14.36 29.92
CA SER A 164 -7.32 -15.09 28.65
C SER A 164 -7.89 -14.22 27.49
N ASP A 165 -8.51 -13.09 27.81
CA ASP A 165 -9.00 -12.13 26.82
C ASP A 165 -7.98 -11.07 26.44
N ASN A 166 -6.73 -11.23 26.89
CA ASN A 166 -5.63 -10.32 26.62
C ASN A 166 -4.45 -11.04 25.97
N ALA A 167 -3.74 -10.30 25.12
CA ALA A 167 -2.50 -10.78 24.52
C ALA A 167 -1.43 -9.69 24.55
N ILE A 168 -0.19 -10.10 24.78
CA ILE A 168 1.00 -9.27 24.56
C ILE A 168 1.64 -9.72 23.26
N ILE A 169 1.88 -8.75 22.37
CA ILE A 169 2.49 -8.97 21.08
C ILE A 169 3.76 -8.12 21.00
N ILE A 170 4.86 -8.73 20.58
CA ILE A 170 6.16 -8.06 20.43
C ILE A 170 6.78 -8.47 19.10
N SER A 171 7.21 -7.51 18.31
CA SER A 171 7.95 -7.74 17.07
C SER A 171 9.15 -6.81 17.00
N GLY A 172 10.35 -7.35 16.82
CA GLY A 172 11.55 -6.52 16.71
C GLY A 172 12.85 -7.27 16.89
N ASP A 173 13.90 -6.51 17.18
CA ASP A 173 15.24 -7.04 17.49
C ASP A 173 15.29 -7.58 18.94
N VAL A 174 14.62 -8.70 19.13
CA VAL A 174 14.45 -9.32 20.46
C VAL A 174 14.83 -10.80 20.45
N ASP A 175 15.39 -11.26 21.56
CA ASP A 175 15.53 -12.68 21.83
C ASP A 175 14.20 -13.24 22.36
N SER A 176 13.51 -13.99 21.54
CA SER A 176 12.21 -14.55 21.88
C SER A 176 12.25 -15.41 23.15
N LYS A 177 13.33 -16.15 23.42
CA LYS A 177 13.43 -17.00 24.61
C LYS A 177 13.54 -16.18 25.87
N ALA A 178 14.39 -15.15 25.87
CA ALA A 178 14.57 -14.26 27.00
C ALA A 178 13.27 -13.48 27.28
N VAL A 179 12.61 -12.95 26.25
CA VAL A 179 11.33 -12.24 26.39
C VAL A 179 10.26 -13.15 26.99
N ILE A 180 10.12 -14.38 26.52
CA ILE A 180 9.13 -15.33 27.06
C ILE A 180 9.41 -15.65 28.53
N GLN A 181 10.67 -15.82 28.90
CA GLN A 181 11.07 -16.08 30.28
C GLN A 181 10.70 -14.91 31.20
N ASN A 182 11.01 -13.68 30.76
CA ASN A 182 10.67 -12.47 31.52
C ASN A 182 9.14 -12.27 31.62
N LEU A 183 8.39 -12.48 30.53
CA LEU A 183 6.93 -12.42 30.57
C LEU A 183 6.32 -13.46 31.51
N LYS A 184 6.86 -14.69 31.53
CA LYS A 184 6.41 -15.71 32.50
C LYS A 184 6.60 -15.27 33.95
N MET A 185 7.75 -14.70 34.28
CA MET A 185 8.02 -14.18 35.64
C MET A 185 7.07 -13.02 35.99
N LEU A 186 6.91 -12.06 35.05
CA LEU A 186 6.04 -10.91 35.27
C LEU A 186 4.56 -11.30 35.35
N SER A 187 4.14 -12.36 34.68
CA SER A 187 2.74 -12.81 34.67
C SER A 187 2.24 -13.27 36.03
N TYR A 188 3.13 -13.62 36.95
CA TYR A 188 2.75 -13.93 38.36
C TYR A 188 2.33 -12.69 39.14
N LEU A 189 2.64 -11.48 38.66
CA LEU A 189 2.23 -10.20 39.26
C LEU A 189 0.78 -9.83 38.88
N THR A 190 0.25 -10.40 37.81
CA THR A 190 -1.12 -10.17 37.33
C THR A 190 -2.01 -11.35 37.71
N PRO A 191 -3.12 -11.13 38.44
CA PRO A 191 -3.99 -12.23 38.85
C PRO A 191 -4.65 -12.90 37.65
N SER A 192 -4.74 -14.25 37.75
CA SER A 192 -5.65 -15.01 36.89
C SER A 192 -7.06 -14.79 37.46
N SER A 193 -7.90 -14.02 36.78
CA SER A 193 -9.31 -13.92 37.10
C SER A 193 -10.11 -14.93 36.30
N SER A 194 -11.05 -15.62 36.98
CA SER A 194 -12.03 -16.43 36.32
C SER A 194 -12.99 -15.53 35.52
N SER A 195 -12.96 -15.64 34.20
CA SER A 195 -13.89 -14.90 33.38
C SER A 195 -15.31 -15.41 33.53
N GLN A 196 -16.27 -14.50 33.58
CA GLN A 196 -17.62 -14.84 33.15
C GLN A 196 -17.63 -15.13 31.63
N PRO A 197 -18.35 -16.18 31.18
CA PRO A 197 -18.42 -16.44 29.73
C PRO A 197 -18.95 -15.20 29.02
N ARG A 198 -18.21 -14.73 28.03
CA ARG A 198 -18.66 -13.65 27.14
C ARG A 198 -20.00 -14.03 26.56
N SER A 199 -21.00 -13.18 26.74
CA SER A 199 -22.15 -13.22 25.85
C SER A 199 -21.60 -12.93 24.44
N ALA A 200 -21.51 -13.97 23.63
CA ALA A 200 -21.22 -13.76 22.22
C ALA A 200 -22.32 -12.87 21.66
N TYR A 201 -22.02 -11.61 21.42
CA TYR A 201 -22.90 -10.76 20.64
C TYR A 201 -22.98 -11.38 19.24
N ALA A 202 -24.01 -12.19 19.04
CA ALA A 202 -24.28 -12.72 17.74
C ALA A 202 -24.84 -11.56 16.91
N TRP A 203 -24.06 -11.07 15.96
CA TRP A 203 -24.62 -10.25 14.92
C TRP A 203 -25.71 -11.05 14.22
N VAL A 204 -26.94 -10.55 14.25
CA VAL A 204 -28.02 -11.13 13.48
C VAL A 204 -27.90 -10.58 12.08
N SER A 205 -27.25 -11.31 11.19
CA SER A 205 -27.31 -10.98 9.77
C SER A 205 -28.76 -11.14 9.34
N ASN A 206 -29.32 -10.09 8.76
CA ASN A 206 -30.60 -10.19 8.13
C ASN A 206 -30.45 -11.09 6.91
N ASP A 207 -31.19 -12.18 6.87
CA ASP A 207 -31.12 -13.18 5.81
C ASP A 207 -31.76 -12.70 4.50
N ALA A 208 -32.54 -11.62 4.58
CA ALA A 208 -33.22 -11.02 3.45
C ALA A 208 -32.32 -9.92 2.85
N PRO A 209 -32.31 -9.77 1.52
CA PRO A 209 -31.66 -8.64 0.87
C PRO A 209 -32.20 -7.31 1.42
N SER A 210 -31.29 -6.37 1.70
CA SER A 210 -31.65 -5.01 2.10
C SER A 210 -31.31 -4.02 1.00
N TYR A 211 -32.17 -3.02 0.83
CA TYR A 211 -32.00 -1.97 -0.18
C TYR A 211 -32.16 -0.63 0.49
N CYS A 212 -31.15 0.22 0.38
CA CYS A 212 -31.10 1.51 1.03
C CYS A 212 -30.67 2.59 0.06
N VAL A 213 -31.40 3.70 0.06
CA VAL A 213 -31.00 4.93 -0.65
C VAL A 213 -30.74 6.01 0.38
N GLN A 214 -29.62 6.67 0.28
CA GLN A 214 -29.17 7.73 1.20
C GLN A 214 -28.59 8.90 0.43
N ASP A 215 -28.38 10.02 1.10
CA ASP A 215 -27.78 11.19 0.48
C ASP A 215 -26.29 10.98 0.23
N SER A 216 -25.84 11.41 -0.96
CA SER A 216 -24.42 11.37 -1.32
C SER A 216 -23.68 12.57 -0.73
N PRO A 217 -22.49 12.35 -0.15
CA PRO A 217 -21.59 13.43 0.23
C PRO A 217 -21.00 14.14 -1.00
N PHE A 218 -21.14 13.57 -2.19
CA PHE A 218 -20.60 14.11 -3.45
C PHE A 218 -21.73 14.69 -4.31
N PRO A 219 -21.70 15.98 -4.66
CA PRO A 219 -22.81 16.63 -5.37
C PRO A 219 -23.05 16.14 -6.81
N HIS A 220 -22.03 15.56 -7.45
CA HIS A 220 -22.08 15.14 -8.86
C HIS A 220 -21.84 13.63 -9.05
N LEU A 221 -21.69 12.89 -7.96
CA LEU A 221 -21.37 11.47 -7.97
C LEU A 221 -22.40 10.69 -7.19
N SER A 222 -22.70 9.50 -7.67
CA SER A 222 -23.45 8.49 -6.93
C SER A 222 -22.54 7.31 -6.61
N GLU A 223 -22.62 6.84 -5.38
CA GLU A 223 -21.96 5.62 -4.92
C GLU A 223 -22.96 4.49 -4.86
N ILE A 224 -22.63 3.39 -5.52
CA ILE A 224 -23.40 2.15 -5.50
C ILE A 224 -22.53 1.09 -4.85
N LYS A 225 -23.02 0.47 -3.79
CA LYS A 225 -22.31 -0.56 -3.06
C LYS A 225 -23.20 -1.76 -2.82
N ALA A 226 -22.75 -2.93 -3.24
CA ALA A 226 -23.37 -4.20 -2.90
C ALA A 226 -22.43 -5.00 -2.00
N VAL A 227 -22.95 -5.54 -0.90
CA VAL A 227 -22.19 -6.27 0.13
C VAL A 227 -22.84 -7.61 0.38
N TRP A 228 -22.05 -8.67 0.27
CA TRP A 228 -22.40 -10.04 0.66
C TRP A 228 -21.63 -10.42 1.91
N ARG A 229 -22.31 -11.03 2.89
CA ARG A 229 -21.69 -11.46 4.15
C ARG A 229 -21.71 -12.98 4.25
N ALA A 230 -20.53 -13.55 4.44
CA ALA A 230 -20.34 -14.97 4.65
C ALA A 230 -19.97 -15.25 6.11
N PRO A 231 -20.41 -16.39 6.67
CA PRO A 231 -19.95 -16.82 7.98
C PRO A 231 -18.42 -16.99 7.96
N ARG A 232 -17.81 -16.65 9.09
CA ARG A 232 -16.38 -16.81 9.29
C ARG A 232 -15.95 -18.27 9.12
N VAL A 233 -14.75 -18.48 8.56
CA VAL A 233 -14.11 -19.79 8.51
C VAL A 233 -13.94 -20.34 9.94
N PRO A 234 -14.40 -21.56 10.23
CA PRO A 234 -14.20 -22.17 11.54
C PRO A 234 -12.72 -22.31 11.90
N GLU A 235 -12.36 -22.14 13.17
CA GLU A 235 -10.97 -22.15 13.63
C GLU A 235 -10.23 -23.48 13.29
N ASP A 236 -10.94 -24.60 13.28
CA ASP A 236 -10.40 -25.92 12.92
C ASP A 236 -9.84 -25.96 11.49
N TYR A 237 -10.35 -25.12 10.60
CA TYR A 237 -9.94 -25.05 9.19
C TYR A 237 -9.00 -23.87 8.92
N ALA A 238 -8.86 -22.93 9.84
CA ALA A 238 -8.08 -21.71 9.62
C ALA A 238 -6.61 -21.97 9.22
N GLY A 239 -6.01 -23.05 9.72
CA GLY A 239 -4.63 -23.45 9.40
C GLY A 239 -4.48 -24.39 8.20
N THR A 240 -5.57 -24.71 7.47
CA THR A 240 -5.52 -25.55 6.29
C THR A 240 -5.36 -24.72 5.01
N LEU A 241 -5.09 -25.36 3.88
CA LEU A 241 -5.00 -24.71 2.59
C LEU A 241 -6.35 -24.15 2.10
N GLN A 242 -7.45 -24.71 2.58
CA GLN A 242 -8.81 -24.40 2.13
C GLN A 242 -9.19 -22.91 2.15
N PRO A 243 -9.06 -22.16 3.28
CA PRO A 243 -9.42 -20.75 3.31
C PRO A 243 -8.61 -19.90 2.32
N TYR A 244 -7.38 -20.30 2.04
CA TYR A 244 -6.52 -19.58 1.10
C TYR A 244 -6.98 -19.77 -0.33
N ILE A 245 -7.37 -20.99 -0.72
CA ILE A 245 -7.96 -21.25 -2.05
C ILE A 245 -9.28 -20.51 -2.20
N GLN A 246 -10.15 -20.50 -1.17
CA GLN A 246 -11.38 -19.71 -1.21
C GLN A 246 -11.10 -18.22 -1.40
N LYS A 247 -10.15 -17.65 -0.65
CA LYS A 247 -9.74 -16.25 -0.81
C LYS A 247 -9.22 -15.95 -2.22
N MET A 248 -8.51 -16.90 -2.82
CA MET A 248 -8.05 -16.77 -4.20
C MET A 248 -9.25 -16.65 -5.16
N PHE A 249 -10.21 -17.55 -5.08
CA PHE A 249 -11.40 -17.50 -5.94
C PHE A 249 -12.28 -16.26 -5.68
N ILE A 250 -12.40 -15.80 -4.43
CA ILE A 250 -13.12 -14.56 -4.13
C ILE A 250 -12.39 -13.36 -4.73
N ALA A 251 -11.06 -13.35 -4.69
CA ALA A 251 -10.28 -12.30 -5.33
C ALA A 251 -10.43 -12.33 -6.87
N GLN A 252 -10.40 -13.53 -7.48
CA GLN A 252 -10.68 -13.69 -8.92
C GLN A 252 -12.09 -13.20 -9.26
N LEU A 253 -13.10 -13.55 -8.46
CA LEU A 253 -14.45 -13.04 -8.64
C LEU A 253 -14.50 -11.51 -8.64
N GLY A 254 -13.78 -10.87 -7.71
CA GLY A 254 -13.69 -9.42 -7.63
C GLY A 254 -13.02 -8.79 -8.84
N GLU A 255 -11.86 -9.32 -9.27
CA GLU A 255 -11.15 -8.83 -10.45
C GLU A 255 -12.00 -8.94 -11.72
N ILE A 256 -12.59 -10.10 -11.94
CA ILE A 256 -13.42 -10.35 -13.13
C ILE A 256 -14.68 -9.48 -13.11
N ALA A 257 -15.32 -9.33 -11.94
CA ALA A 257 -16.48 -8.47 -11.79
C ALA A 257 -16.15 -7.01 -12.13
N VAL A 258 -15.03 -6.49 -11.61
CA VAL A 258 -14.55 -5.13 -11.88
C VAL A 258 -14.24 -4.95 -13.37
N SER A 259 -13.57 -5.90 -14.00
CA SER A 259 -13.24 -5.84 -15.43
C SER A 259 -14.51 -5.78 -16.29
N ARG A 260 -15.45 -6.71 -16.09
CA ARG A 260 -16.72 -6.76 -16.83
C ARG A 260 -17.56 -5.51 -16.61
N MET A 261 -17.60 -4.98 -15.38
CA MET A 261 -18.34 -3.74 -15.09
C MET A 261 -17.74 -2.54 -15.80
N LYS A 262 -16.42 -2.39 -15.81
CA LYS A 262 -15.75 -1.30 -16.52
C LYS A 262 -16.04 -1.36 -18.03
N GLU A 263 -15.95 -2.54 -18.60
CA GLU A 263 -16.29 -2.75 -20.02
C GLU A 263 -17.75 -2.38 -20.31
N ALA A 264 -18.70 -2.87 -19.50
CA ALA A 264 -20.12 -2.57 -19.66
C ALA A 264 -20.43 -1.08 -19.49
N LEU A 265 -19.83 -0.41 -18.48
CA LEU A 265 -19.96 1.03 -18.27
C LEU A 265 -19.45 1.81 -19.48
N ASN A 266 -18.26 1.48 -19.99
CA ASN A 266 -17.71 2.13 -21.17
C ASN A 266 -18.58 1.91 -22.41
N LYS A 267 -19.09 0.69 -22.62
CA LYS A 267 -19.97 0.34 -23.74
C LYS A 267 -21.29 1.11 -23.70
N GLU A 268 -21.85 1.31 -22.51
CA GLU A 268 -23.06 2.10 -22.31
C GLU A 268 -22.79 3.63 -22.20
N GLY A 269 -21.52 4.05 -22.33
CA GLY A 269 -21.13 5.47 -22.25
C GLY A 269 -21.28 6.07 -20.85
N VAL A 270 -21.28 5.24 -19.81
CA VAL A 270 -21.40 5.64 -18.41
C VAL A 270 -20.01 6.00 -17.88
N SER A 271 -19.83 7.24 -17.44
CA SER A 271 -18.59 7.71 -16.82
C SER A 271 -18.51 7.26 -15.36
N TYR A 272 -17.33 6.81 -14.94
CA TYR A 272 -17.07 6.37 -13.56
C TYR A 272 -15.76 6.95 -13.02
N ALA A 273 -15.75 7.25 -11.73
CA ALA A 273 -14.54 7.65 -11.01
C ALA A 273 -13.78 6.44 -10.47
N SER A 274 -14.51 5.42 -10.00
CA SER A 274 -13.91 4.14 -9.60
C SER A 274 -14.90 2.98 -9.74
N VAL A 275 -14.36 1.79 -9.96
CA VAL A 275 -15.03 0.50 -9.83
C VAL A 275 -14.08 -0.40 -9.07
N ASP A 276 -14.46 -0.77 -7.86
CA ASP A 276 -13.61 -1.45 -6.90
C ASP A 276 -14.31 -2.65 -6.28
N TYR A 277 -13.54 -3.63 -5.82
CA TYR A 277 -14.06 -4.65 -4.93
C TYR A 277 -13.24 -4.69 -3.63
N ARG A 278 -13.85 -5.22 -2.57
CA ARG A 278 -13.17 -5.48 -1.31
C ARG A 278 -13.60 -6.82 -0.75
N HIS A 279 -12.64 -7.59 -0.29
CA HIS A 279 -12.86 -8.78 0.49
C HIS A 279 -12.23 -8.58 1.88
N LEU A 280 -13.03 -8.65 2.91
CA LEU A 280 -12.60 -8.61 4.30
C LEU A 280 -12.80 -10.00 4.90
N SER A 281 -11.73 -10.64 5.32
CA SER A 281 -11.77 -11.98 5.92
C SER A 281 -12.22 -11.99 7.38
N SER A 282 -12.40 -10.82 7.97
CA SER A 282 -13.04 -10.59 9.27
C SER A 282 -13.52 -9.16 9.30
N SER A 283 -14.75 -8.92 9.75
CA SER A 283 -15.21 -7.56 10.02
C SER A 283 -15.07 -7.26 11.51
N ASP A 284 -14.72 -6.03 11.83
CA ASP A 284 -14.60 -5.55 13.21
C ASP A 284 -15.93 -5.58 13.95
N VAL A 285 -17.04 -5.66 13.21
CA VAL A 285 -18.40 -5.61 13.78
C VAL A 285 -18.94 -7.00 14.11
N SER A 286 -18.74 -7.98 13.24
CA SER A 286 -19.38 -9.30 13.37
C SER A 286 -18.41 -10.48 13.41
N GLY A 287 -17.15 -10.26 13.04
CA GLY A 287 -16.21 -11.34 12.80
C GLY A 287 -16.50 -12.17 11.53
N ASP A 288 -17.54 -11.81 10.76
CA ASP A 288 -17.92 -12.48 9.52
C ASP A 288 -17.06 -11.99 8.34
N GLU A 289 -16.94 -12.82 7.32
CA GLU A 289 -16.33 -12.41 6.06
C GLU A 289 -17.31 -11.56 5.27
N SER A 290 -16.79 -10.59 4.52
CA SER A 290 -17.60 -9.80 3.59
C SER A 290 -16.91 -9.62 2.26
N PHE A 291 -17.70 -9.77 1.20
CA PHE A 291 -17.33 -9.40 -0.15
C PHE A 291 -18.18 -8.23 -0.59
N SER A 292 -17.60 -7.23 -1.17
CA SER A 292 -18.33 -6.06 -1.65
C SER A 292 -17.79 -5.55 -2.97
N VAL A 293 -18.70 -5.03 -3.79
CA VAL A 293 -18.40 -4.29 -5.01
C VAL A 293 -18.91 -2.87 -4.86
N ARG A 294 -18.13 -1.91 -5.29
CA ARG A 294 -18.41 -0.48 -5.17
C ARG A 294 -18.17 0.20 -6.52
N LEU A 295 -19.14 0.97 -6.95
CA LEU A 295 -19.04 1.84 -8.12
C LEU A 295 -19.21 3.29 -7.67
N LEU A 296 -18.40 4.17 -8.19
CA LEU A 296 -18.55 5.62 -8.04
C LEU A 296 -18.71 6.19 -9.45
N VAL A 297 -19.92 6.57 -9.78
CA VAL A 297 -20.35 6.95 -11.13
C VAL A 297 -20.92 8.37 -11.16
N GLU A 298 -21.03 8.93 -12.36
CA GLU A 298 -21.75 10.19 -12.55
C GLU A 298 -23.22 10.07 -12.11
N SER A 299 -23.74 11.06 -11.35
CA SER A 299 -25.06 10.97 -10.71
C SER A 299 -26.20 10.71 -11.70
N LYS A 300 -26.12 11.23 -12.93
CA LYS A 300 -27.16 11.01 -13.95
C LYS A 300 -27.24 9.56 -14.44
N ALA A 301 -26.18 8.78 -14.27
CA ALA A 301 -26.08 7.40 -14.75
C ALA A 301 -26.24 6.37 -13.60
N CYS A 302 -26.71 6.81 -12.44
CA CYS A 302 -26.84 5.96 -11.26
C CYS A 302 -27.71 4.71 -11.52
N GLU A 303 -28.86 4.85 -12.15
CA GLU A 303 -29.77 3.73 -12.42
C GLU A 303 -29.13 2.71 -13.37
N SER A 304 -28.54 3.16 -14.48
CA SER A 304 -27.81 2.28 -15.43
C SER A 304 -26.67 1.52 -14.73
N ALA A 305 -25.93 2.19 -13.87
CA ALA A 305 -24.84 1.57 -13.14
C ALA A 305 -25.30 0.51 -12.12
N VAL A 306 -26.45 0.73 -11.46
CA VAL A 306 -27.11 -0.30 -10.61
C VAL A 306 -27.50 -1.52 -11.44
N GLU A 307 -28.08 -1.32 -12.62
CA GLU A 307 -28.46 -2.43 -13.51
C GLU A 307 -27.23 -3.19 -14.03
N ILE A 308 -26.16 -2.49 -14.40
CA ILE A 308 -24.90 -3.11 -14.83
C ILE A 308 -24.31 -3.96 -13.71
N LEU A 309 -24.24 -3.42 -12.47
CA LEU A 309 -23.77 -4.17 -11.33
C LEU A 309 -24.61 -5.44 -11.11
N ALA A 310 -25.94 -5.31 -11.09
CA ALA A 310 -26.83 -6.45 -10.86
C ALA A 310 -26.69 -7.53 -11.95
N ARG A 311 -26.69 -7.14 -13.24
CA ARG A 311 -26.53 -8.07 -14.37
C ARG A 311 -25.18 -8.77 -14.35
N THR A 312 -24.10 -8.03 -14.09
CA THR A 312 -22.75 -8.58 -14.04
C THR A 312 -22.58 -9.61 -12.92
N MET A 313 -23.05 -9.28 -11.71
CA MET A 313 -22.94 -10.20 -10.58
C MET A 313 -23.82 -11.42 -10.76
N SER A 314 -25.02 -11.27 -11.31
CA SER A 314 -25.91 -12.39 -11.62
C SER A 314 -25.35 -13.31 -12.71
N ALA A 315 -24.73 -12.77 -13.75
CA ALA A 315 -24.05 -13.57 -14.77
C ALA A 315 -22.89 -14.38 -14.19
N LEU A 316 -22.11 -13.78 -13.26
CA LEU A 316 -21.03 -14.50 -12.56
C LEU A 316 -21.55 -15.61 -11.66
N GLU A 317 -22.72 -15.40 -11.02
CA GLU A 317 -23.41 -16.45 -10.24
C GLU A 317 -23.86 -17.62 -11.13
N SER A 318 -24.54 -17.34 -12.23
CA SER A 318 -25.22 -18.34 -13.04
C SER A 318 -24.32 -19.03 -14.06
N VAL A 319 -23.49 -18.26 -14.76
CA VAL A 319 -22.65 -18.73 -15.87
C VAL A 319 -21.19 -18.93 -15.46
N GLY A 320 -20.70 -18.09 -14.53
CA GLY A 320 -19.31 -18.12 -14.06
C GLY A 320 -18.36 -17.26 -14.91
N ALA A 321 -17.12 -17.71 -15.07
CA ALA A 321 -16.06 -17.00 -15.76
C ALA A 321 -15.48 -17.81 -16.93
N ALA A 322 -14.95 -17.11 -17.94
CA ALA A 322 -14.23 -17.70 -19.04
C ALA A 322 -12.83 -18.17 -18.60
N GLU A 323 -12.21 -19.05 -19.38
CA GLU A 323 -10.90 -19.64 -19.06
C GLU A 323 -9.81 -18.59 -18.95
N ASP A 324 -9.77 -17.68 -19.91
CA ASP A 324 -8.80 -16.59 -19.98
C ASP A 324 -8.99 -15.59 -18.82
N GLU A 325 -10.22 -15.23 -18.46
CA GLU A 325 -10.51 -14.40 -17.29
C GLU A 325 -9.95 -15.01 -16.00
N LEU A 326 -10.16 -16.32 -15.81
CA LEU A 326 -9.62 -17.04 -14.64
C LEU A 326 -8.10 -17.09 -14.66
N GLU A 327 -7.50 -17.34 -15.82
CA GLU A 327 -6.04 -17.40 -15.95
C GLU A 327 -5.41 -16.01 -15.70
N ILE A 328 -5.93 -14.95 -16.32
CA ILE A 328 -5.48 -13.57 -16.14
C ILE A 328 -5.59 -13.16 -14.67
N SER A 329 -6.76 -13.31 -14.08
CA SER A 329 -6.99 -12.92 -12.68
C SER A 329 -6.13 -13.72 -11.69
N ARG A 330 -5.93 -15.01 -11.94
CA ARG A 330 -5.03 -15.86 -11.13
C ARG A 330 -3.58 -15.39 -11.22
N LYS A 331 -3.08 -15.13 -12.42
CA LYS A 331 -1.71 -14.64 -12.62
C LYS A 331 -1.50 -13.28 -11.95
N ALA A 332 -2.45 -12.36 -12.12
CA ALA A 332 -2.42 -11.06 -11.44
C ALA A 332 -2.38 -11.19 -9.92
N LEU A 333 -3.18 -12.07 -9.35
CA LEU A 333 -3.20 -12.34 -7.92
C LEU A 333 -1.87 -12.92 -7.42
N ILE A 334 -1.34 -13.94 -8.12
CA ILE A 334 -0.05 -14.54 -7.76
C ILE A 334 1.08 -13.52 -7.85
N ALA A 335 1.09 -12.65 -8.85
CA ALA A 335 2.08 -11.59 -9.00
C ALA A 335 2.04 -10.63 -7.79
N ARG A 336 0.86 -10.16 -7.40
CA ARG A 336 0.68 -9.28 -6.22
C ARG A 336 1.12 -9.95 -4.91
N LEU A 337 0.72 -11.20 -4.69
CA LEU A 337 1.12 -11.97 -3.50
C LEU A 337 2.63 -12.16 -3.46
N SER A 338 3.23 -12.55 -4.58
CA SER A 338 4.68 -12.70 -4.70
C SER A 338 5.42 -11.41 -4.38
N ALA A 339 4.97 -10.28 -4.92
CA ALA A 339 5.56 -8.97 -4.66
C ALA A 339 5.50 -8.60 -3.17
N GLY A 340 4.43 -8.98 -2.47
CA GLY A 340 4.29 -8.77 -1.02
C GLY A 340 5.17 -9.70 -0.19
N ILE A 341 5.16 -10.99 -0.52
CA ILE A 341 5.86 -12.04 0.22
C ILE A 341 7.38 -11.95 0.07
N LEU A 342 7.85 -11.64 -1.12
CA LEU A 342 9.28 -11.57 -1.45
C LEU A 342 9.93 -10.25 -1.02
N LYS A 343 9.21 -9.34 -0.38
CA LYS A 343 9.84 -8.14 0.21
C LYS A 343 10.87 -8.56 1.27
N PRO A 344 12.13 -8.15 1.12
CA PRO A 344 13.20 -8.55 2.05
C PRO A 344 13.07 -7.88 3.41
N LEU A 345 12.41 -6.73 3.46
CA LEU A 345 12.09 -5.96 4.67
C LEU A 345 10.61 -6.12 4.99
N LYS A 346 10.33 -6.74 6.12
CA LYS A 346 9.00 -6.73 6.73
C LYS A 346 9.08 -5.87 7.99
N HIS A 347 8.28 -4.80 7.99
CA HIS A 347 8.17 -3.93 9.17
C HIS A 347 7.56 -4.69 10.35
N ASN A 348 7.90 -4.29 11.57
CA ASN A 348 7.34 -4.88 12.79
C ASN A 348 5.81 -4.84 12.78
N SER A 349 5.23 -3.73 12.31
CA SER A 349 3.79 -3.55 12.18
C SER A 349 3.10 -4.67 11.38
N HIS A 350 3.73 -5.18 10.32
CA HIS A 350 3.19 -6.30 9.54
C HIS A 350 2.98 -7.56 10.38
N TYR A 351 3.96 -7.90 11.22
CA TYR A 351 3.86 -9.06 12.11
C TYR A 351 2.89 -8.79 13.26
N VAL A 352 2.92 -7.58 13.83
CA VAL A 352 1.99 -7.19 14.91
C VAL A 352 0.55 -7.30 14.43
N ASP A 353 0.22 -6.80 13.23
CA ASP A 353 -1.12 -6.92 12.66
C ASP A 353 -1.57 -8.36 12.47
N LYS A 354 -0.70 -9.22 11.94
CA LYS A 354 -0.98 -10.66 11.84
C LYS A 354 -1.27 -11.31 13.20
N CYS A 355 -0.48 -10.97 14.21
CA CYS A 355 -0.64 -11.51 15.55
C CYS A 355 -1.92 -11.00 16.21
N ILE A 356 -2.28 -9.72 16.03
CA ILE A 356 -3.55 -9.15 16.48
C ILE A 356 -4.72 -9.91 15.85
N HIS A 357 -4.72 -10.08 14.54
CA HIS A 357 -5.77 -10.82 13.83
C HIS A 357 -5.85 -12.28 14.29
N SER A 358 -4.70 -12.93 14.51
CA SER A 358 -4.68 -14.29 15.04
C SER A 358 -5.30 -14.39 16.43
N PHE A 359 -4.98 -13.45 17.33
CA PHE A 359 -5.53 -13.42 18.66
C PHE A 359 -7.03 -13.10 18.65
N LEU A 360 -7.44 -12.04 17.95
CA LEU A 360 -8.83 -11.59 17.97
C LEU A 360 -9.78 -12.54 17.24
N TYR A 361 -9.35 -13.05 16.10
CA TYR A 361 -10.21 -13.75 15.15
C TYR A 361 -9.83 -15.22 14.91
N GLY A 362 -8.79 -15.75 15.61
CA GLY A 362 -8.32 -17.14 15.44
C GLY A 362 -7.71 -17.42 14.07
N THR A 363 -7.30 -16.39 13.31
CA THR A 363 -6.66 -16.60 12.02
C THR A 363 -5.33 -17.32 12.20
N ALA A 364 -5.04 -18.29 11.36
CA ALA A 364 -3.76 -18.98 11.42
C ALA A 364 -2.63 -18.07 10.92
N ILE A 365 -1.51 -18.08 11.64
CA ILE A 365 -0.27 -17.45 11.18
C ILE A 365 0.55 -18.52 10.47
N VAL A 366 0.39 -18.59 9.15
CA VAL A 366 1.06 -19.59 8.30
C VAL A 366 2.25 -18.99 7.56
N ASN A 367 3.14 -19.82 7.10
CA ASN A 367 4.25 -19.45 6.25
C ASN A 367 3.70 -18.98 4.87
N GLU A 368 3.88 -17.72 4.55
CA GLU A 368 3.39 -17.12 3.31
C GLU A 368 4.02 -17.75 2.06
N MET A 369 5.27 -18.18 2.14
CA MET A 369 5.93 -18.87 1.03
C MET A 369 5.26 -20.22 0.72
N GLU A 370 4.78 -20.93 1.73
CA GLU A 370 4.06 -22.19 1.53
C GLU A 370 2.65 -21.94 0.93
N VAL A 371 2.02 -20.83 1.29
CA VAL A 371 0.78 -20.39 0.62
C VAL A 371 1.04 -20.09 -0.86
N LEU A 372 2.09 -19.32 -1.15
CA LEU A 372 2.46 -19.01 -2.53
C LEU A 372 2.79 -20.25 -3.35
N LYS A 373 3.58 -21.18 -2.79
CA LYS A 373 3.86 -22.47 -3.43
C LYS A 373 2.58 -23.25 -3.70
N ALA A 374 1.66 -23.28 -2.74
CA ALA A 374 0.39 -23.95 -2.90
C ALA A 374 -0.44 -23.35 -4.05
N TYR A 375 -0.46 -22.02 -4.19
CA TYR A 375 -1.15 -21.35 -5.30
C TYR A 375 -0.49 -21.61 -6.66
N THR A 376 0.85 -21.62 -6.71
CA THR A 376 1.59 -21.83 -7.95
C THR A 376 1.63 -23.28 -8.38
N SER A 377 1.62 -24.23 -7.43
CA SER A 377 1.66 -25.67 -7.69
C SER A 377 0.26 -26.28 -7.88
N HIS A 378 -0.78 -25.57 -7.51
CA HIS A 378 -2.17 -26.03 -7.63
C HIS A 378 -2.67 -25.83 -9.06
N VAL A 379 -2.02 -26.53 -10.01
CA VAL A 379 -2.49 -26.58 -11.40
C VAL A 379 -3.71 -27.47 -11.43
N VAL A 380 -4.87 -26.86 -11.44
CA VAL A 380 -6.13 -27.55 -11.64
C VAL A 380 -6.42 -27.58 -13.15
N ASP A 381 -6.99 -28.65 -13.63
CA ASP A 381 -7.64 -28.69 -14.93
C ASP A 381 -8.59 -27.50 -15.04
N MET A 382 -8.47 -26.72 -16.11
CA MET A 382 -9.20 -25.45 -16.30
C MET A 382 -10.73 -25.65 -16.21
N GLU A 383 -11.25 -26.72 -16.80
CA GLU A 383 -12.67 -27.04 -16.69
C GLU A 383 -13.12 -27.27 -15.25
N LYS A 384 -12.25 -27.89 -14.45
CA LYS A 384 -12.50 -28.08 -13.02
C LYS A 384 -12.41 -26.76 -12.27
N GLU A 385 -11.46 -25.88 -12.60
CA GLU A 385 -11.34 -24.53 -12.03
C GLU A 385 -12.58 -23.69 -12.31
N GLN A 386 -13.09 -23.70 -13.55
CA GLN A 386 -14.33 -23.02 -13.90
C GLN A 386 -15.53 -23.53 -13.09
N ARG A 387 -15.65 -24.85 -12.94
CA ARG A 387 -16.72 -25.44 -12.11
C ARG A 387 -16.61 -25.00 -10.65
N LEU A 388 -15.42 -25.04 -10.08
CA LEU A 388 -15.18 -24.63 -8.68
C LEU A 388 -15.44 -23.15 -8.48
N PHE A 389 -14.97 -22.31 -9.39
CA PHE A 389 -15.23 -20.88 -9.37
C PHE A 389 -16.73 -20.59 -9.41
N ARG A 390 -17.46 -21.20 -10.35
CA ARG A 390 -18.91 -21.03 -10.47
C ARG A 390 -19.63 -21.47 -9.19
N HIS A 391 -19.28 -22.62 -8.61
CA HIS A 391 -19.89 -23.06 -7.35
C HIS A 391 -19.63 -22.10 -6.20
N LEU A 392 -18.43 -21.51 -6.12
CA LEU A 392 -18.13 -20.52 -5.10
C LEU A 392 -18.90 -19.21 -5.35
N ALA A 393 -18.94 -18.74 -6.59
CA ALA A 393 -19.69 -17.55 -6.97
C ALA A 393 -21.19 -17.71 -6.63
N ASP A 394 -21.80 -18.83 -7.03
CA ASP A 394 -23.17 -19.18 -6.68
C ASP A 394 -23.39 -19.20 -5.15
N ALA A 395 -22.51 -19.88 -4.41
CA ALA A 395 -22.62 -19.98 -2.96
C ALA A 395 -22.51 -18.62 -2.26
N LEU A 396 -21.59 -17.76 -2.70
CA LEU A 396 -21.38 -16.44 -2.12
C LEU A 396 -22.47 -15.45 -2.50
N LEU A 397 -22.83 -15.37 -3.78
CA LEU A 397 -23.73 -14.37 -4.31
C LEU A 397 -25.19 -14.64 -4.01
N ASN A 398 -25.56 -15.88 -3.66
CA ASN A 398 -26.87 -16.25 -3.14
C ASN A 398 -27.06 -15.97 -1.64
N LEU A 399 -26.01 -15.54 -0.94
CA LEU A 399 -26.17 -15.05 0.44
C LEU A 399 -26.98 -13.75 0.46
N GLY A 400 -27.55 -13.43 1.62
CA GLY A 400 -28.21 -12.14 1.82
C GLY A 400 -27.28 -10.99 1.47
N LYS A 401 -27.77 -10.04 0.71
CA LYS A 401 -27.00 -8.90 0.22
C LYS A 401 -27.56 -7.58 0.70
N ASP A 402 -26.71 -6.64 0.97
CA ASP A 402 -27.06 -5.25 1.24
C ASP A 402 -26.68 -4.40 0.03
N VAL A 403 -27.66 -3.76 -0.58
CA VAL A 403 -27.43 -2.83 -1.69
C VAL A 403 -27.70 -1.42 -1.20
N VAL A 404 -26.66 -0.60 -1.19
CA VAL A 404 -26.73 0.79 -0.73
C VAL A 404 -26.38 1.71 -1.89
N VAL A 405 -27.25 2.66 -2.15
CA VAL A 405 -27.02 3.71 -3.13
C VAL A 405 -26.99 5.06 -2.42
N SER A 406 -25.85 5.74 -2.51
CA SER A 406 -25.72 7.11 -2.04
C SER A 406 -25.81 8.02 -3.27
N CYS A 407 -26.88 8.79 -3.39
CA CYS A 407 -27.15 9.65 -4.52
C CYS A 407 -27.68 11.02 -4.06
N LYS A 408 -27.80 11.95 -5.00
CA LYS A 408 -28.29 13.30 -4.68
C LYS A 408 -29.72 13.25 -4.14
N HIS A 409 -30.01 14.03 -3.11
CA HIS A 409 -31.28 14.06 -2.37
C HIS A 409 -32.56 14.14 -3.24
N HIS A 410 -32.49 14.64 -4.46
CA HIS A 410 -33.64 14.76 -5.36
C HIS A 410 -33.53 13.88 -6.61
N SER A 411 -32.81 12.76 -6.55
CA SER A 411 -32.69 11.85 -7.70
C SER A 411 -33.99 11.13 -8.09
N GLY A 412 -34.99 11.15 -7.22
CA GLY A 412 -36.25 10.40 -7.41
C GLY A 412 -36.14 8.89 -7.17
N LEU A 413 -34.94 8.38 -6.85
CA LEU A 413 -34.69 6.99 -6.55
C LEU A 413 -35.12 6.69 -5.11
N SER A 414 -36.06 5.77 -4.94
CA SER A 414 -36.50 5.23 -3.63
C SER A 414 -35.91 3.85 -3.40
N SER A 415 -35.87 3.40 -2.14
CA SER A 415 -35.44 2.03 -1.80
C SER A 415 -36.31 0.95 -2.47
N SER A 416 -37.62 1.21 -2.64
CA SER A 416 -38.52 0.28 -3.35
C SER A 416 -38.20 0.20 -4.84
N ARG A 417 -37.95 1.34 -5.49
CA ARG A 417 -37.55 1.37 -6.90
C ARG A 417 -36.15 0.76 -7.10
N LEU A 418 -35.25 1.03 -6.20
CA LEU A 418 -33.92 0.38 -6.21
C LEU A 418 -34.04 -1.13 -6.17
N LYS A 419 -34.89 -1.64 -5.26
CA LYS A 419 -35.17 -3.07 -5.16
C LYS A 419 -35.71 -3.64 -6.47
N GLU A 420 -36.80 -3.08 -6.99
CA GLU A 420 -37.42 -3.52 -8.23
C GLU A 420 -36.42 -3.55 -9.40
N MET A 421 -35.70 -2.48 -9.58
CA MET A 421 -34.70 -2.33 -10.65
C MET A 421 -33.55 -3.32 -10.51
N PHE A 422 -33.01 -3.47 -9.29
CA PHE A 422 -31.92 -4.40 -9.03
C PHE A 422 -32.36 -5.85 -9.25
N GLU A 423 -33.50 -6.25 -8.71
CA GLU A 423 -34.03 -7.63 -8.85
C GLU A 423 -34.36 -7.95 -10.31
N LYS A 424 -34.94 -7.02 -11.06
CA LYS A 424 -35.21 -7.18 -12.49
C LYS A 424 -33.91 -7.33 -13.29
N ALA A 425 -32.91 -6.49 -13.02
CA ALA A 425 -31.63 -6.57 -13.69
C ALA A 425 -30.84 -7.83 -13.29
N TRP A 426 -30.98 -8.29 -12.05
CA TRP A 426 -30.42 -9.56 -11.57
C TRP A 426 -30.99 -10.74 -12.33
N GLU A 427 -32.32 -10.79 -12.49
CA GLU A 427 -32.97 -11.88 -13.25
C GLU A 427 -32.54 -11.87 -14.72
N ALA A 428 -32.46 -10.70 -15.34
CA ALA A 428 -31.97 -10.57 -16.71
C ALA A 428 -30.50 -11.01 -16.87
N GLY A 429 -29.67 -10.90 -15.82
CA GLY A 429 -28.29 -11.34 -15.85
C GLY A 429 -28.12 -12.88 -15.83
N ARG A 430 -29.12 -13.62 -15.38
CA ARG A 430 -29.07 -15.10 -15.30
C ARG A 430 -28.97 -15.79 -16.64
N ASP A 431 -29.53 -15.17 -17.68
CA ASP A 431 -29.47 -15.67 -19.06
C ASP A 431 -28.21 -15.20 -19.78
N GLY A 432 -27.23 -14.65 -19.05
CA GLY A 432 -25.97 -14.19 -19.59
C GLY A 432 -25.17 -15.30 -20.25
N HIS A 433 -24.32 -14.93 -21.20
CA HIS A 433 -23.38 -15.83 -21.84
C HIS A 433 -21.97 -15.51 -21.37
N LEU A 434 -21.11 -16.52 -21.38
CA LEU A 434 -19.67 -16.26 -21.18
C LEU A 434 -19.20 -15.26 -22.23
N PRO A 435 -18.45 -14.22 -21.84
CA PRO A 435 -17.89 -13.30 -22.82
C PRO A 435 -17.01 -14.10 -23.79
N GLN A 436 -17.12 -13.76 -25.07
CA GLN A 436 -16.17 -14.25 -26.08
C GLN A 436 -14.93 -13.39 -25.96
N HIS A 437 -13.91 -13.91 -25.30
CA HIS A 437 -12.65 -13.21 -25.16
C HIS A 437 -11.75 -13.39 -26.35
N PHE A 438 -10.88 -12.44 -26.50
CA PHE A 438 -9.85 -12.37 -27.49
C PHE A 438 -8.93 -13.60 -27.36
N VAL A 439 -8.97 -14.49 -28.34
CA VAL A 439 -7.94 -15.52 -28.45
C VAL A 439 -6.64 -14.77 -28.70
N VAL A 440 -5.74 -14.83 -27.74
CA VAL A 440 -4.37 -14.31 -27.90
C VAL A 440 -3.76 -15.03 -29.10
N SER A 441 -4.02 -14.50 -30.27
CA SER A 441 -3.35 -14.98 -31.47
C SER A 441 -1.87 -14.67 -31.28
N ASP A 442 -1.03 -15.49 -31.88
CA ASP A 442 0.43 -15.37 -31.89
C ASP A 442 0.92 -14.08 -32.61
N THR A 443 0.16 -12.99 -32.49
CA THR A 443 0.34 -11.72 -33.22
C THR A 443 1.69 -11.04 -32.92
N LEU A 444 2.27 -11.25 -31.76
CA LEU A 444 3.64 -10.82 -31.48
C LEU A 444 4.71 -11.66 -32.21
N LYS A 445 4.34 -12.68 -32.99
CA LYS A 445 5.30 -13.42 -33.82
C LYS A 445 5.87 -12.60 -34.97
N HIS A 446 5.16 -11.57 -35.42
CA HIS A 446 5.54 -10.75 -36.55
C HIS A 446 6.24 -9.44 -36.20
N ILE A 447 6.58 -9.23 -34.95
CA ILE A 447 7.24 -8.00 -34.55
C ILE A 447 8.64 -7.93 -35.13
N VAL A 448 8.82 -6.83 -35.84
CA VAL A 448 10.06 -6.24 -36.39
C VAL A 448 11.29 -7.14 -36.34
N GLU A 449 11.76 -7.57 -37.48
CA GLU A 449 13.13 -8.10 -37.57
C GLU A 449 14.10 -7.06 -37.04
N ALA A 450 14.64 -7.34 -35.85
CA ALA A 450 15.61 -6.47 -35.25
C ALA A 450 16.88 -6.44 -36.09
N ALA A 451 17.42 -5.26 -36.38
CA ALA A 451 18.68 -5.12 -37.04
C ALA A 451 19.78 -5.91 -36.28
N LYS A 452 20.67 -6.59 -36.99
CA LYS A 452 21.77 -7.30 -36.37
C LYS A 452 22.68 -6.35 -35.60
N VAL A 453 22.88 -6.61 -34.33
CA VAL A 453 23.80 -5.86 -33.47
C VAL A 453 24.93 -6.75 -32.94
N SER A 454 26.04 -6.14 -32.58
CA SER A 454 27.13 -6.80 -31.86
C SER A 454 27.44 -6.08 -30.57
N VAL A 455 28.08 -6.76 -29.62
CA VAL A 455 28.56 -6.11 -28.40
C VAL A 455 29.84 -5.32 -28.73
N LYS A 456 29.76 -4.00 -28.63
CA LYS A 456 30.91 -3.09 -28.83
C LYS A 456 31.81 -3.03 -27.59
N GLN A 457 31.21 -3.07 -26.39
CA GLN A 457 31.95 -2.94 -25.14
C GLN A 457 31.25 -3.72 -24.02
N THR A 458 32.07 -4.35 -23.18
CA THR A 458 31.63 -4.96 -21.93
C THR A 458 32.45 -4.35 -20.80
N LYS A 459 31.77 -3.86 -19.76
CA LYS A 459 32.36 -3.30 -18.54
C LYS A 459 31.70 -3.86 -17.29
N LYS A 460 32.47 -3.93 -16.19
CA LYS A 460 31.91 -4.17 -14.87
C LYS A 460 31.24 -2.90 -14.34
N ASP A 461 30.07 -3.04 -13.77
CA ASP A 461 29.41 -1.93 -13.11
C ASP A 461 29.96 -1.74 -11.68
N PRO A 462 30.61 -0.61 -11.37
CA PRO A 462 31.29 -0.43 -10.08
C PRO A 462 30.30 -0.34 -8.90
N MET A 463 29.08 0.12 -9.13
CA MET A 463 28.06 0.28 -8.09
C MET A 463 27.39 -1.03 -7.73
N SER A 464 26.93 -1.77 -8.73
CA SER A 464 26.13 -2.98 -8.52
C SER A 464 26.95 -4.27 -8.58
N GLY A 465 28.19 -4.18 -9.10
CA GLY A 465 29.00 -5.35 -9.42
C GLY A 465 28.50 -6.13 -10.64
N GLY A 466 27.49 -5.64 -11.33
CA GLY A 466 26.90 -6.23 -12.52
C GLY A 466 27.71 -6.02 -13.80
N THR A 467 27.15 -6.36 -14.94
CA THR A 467 27.79 -6.24 -16.26
C THR A 467 27.06 -5.18 -17.09
N ILE A 468 27.81 -4.28 -17.71
CA ILE A 468 27.32 -3.28 -18.67
C ILE A 468 27.75 -3.70 -20.06
N TRP A 469 26.79 -3.95 -20.94
CA TRP A 469 27.01 -4.13 -22.36
C TRP A 469 26.61 -2.86 -23.12
N THR A 470 27.51 -2.41 -23.99
CA THR A 470 27.16 -1.38 -25.00
C THR A 470 27.17 -2.04 -26.37
N PHE A 471 26.06 -1.96 -27.06
CA PHE A 471 25.88 -2.58 -28.38
C PHE A 471 26.35 -1.67 -29.52
N SER A 472 26.50 -2.23 -30.72
CA SER A 472 26.99 -1.49 -31.90
C SER A 472 26.08 -0.33 -32.30
N ASN A 473 24.77 -0.41 -32.03
CA ASN A 473 23.81 0.69 -32.21
C ASN A 473 23.93 1.78 -31.11
N GLY A 474 24.74 1.58 -30.07
CA GLY A 474 24.92 2.51 -28.94
C GLY A 474 24.01 2.26 -27.74
N PHE A 475 23.00 1.40 -27.85
CA PHE A 475 22.12 1.07 -26.72
C PHE A 475 22.90 0.34 -25.63
N LYS A 476 22.50 0.57 -24.37
CA LYS A 476 23.15 -0.02 -23.20
C LYS A 476 22.21 -0.99 -22.50
N VAL A 477 22.76 -2.10 -22.02
CA VAL A 477 22.09 -3.00 -21.09
C VAL A 477 22.95 -3.19 -19.87
N ILE A 478 22.37 -3.02 -18.68
CA ILE A 478 23.03 -3.17 -17.39
C ILE A 478 22.38 -4.35 -16.70
N TYR A 479 23.14 -5.40 -16.47
CA TYR A 479 22.64 -6.61 -15.82
C TYR A 479 23.31 -6.85 -14.49
N LYS A 480 22.49 -7.03 -13.44
CA LYS A 480 22.94 -7.50 -12.14
C LYS A 480 22.40 -8.89 -11.88
N LYS A 481 23.31 -9.87 -11.81
CA LYS A 481 22.93 -11.22 -11.42
C LYS A 481 22.58 -11.26 -9.94
N MET A 482 21.41 -11.79 -9.62
CA MET A 482 20.89 -11.92 -8.28
C MET A 482 19.89 -13.08 -8.23
N ASP A 483 19.90 -13.86 -7.13
CA ASP A 483 18.87 -14.89 -6.93
C ASP A 483 17.51 -14.20 -6.72
N THR A 484 16.61 -14.44 -7.64
CA THR A 484 15.26 -13.83 -7.68
C THR A 484 14.17 -14.89 -7.79
N ALA A 485 14.50 -16.14 -7.55
CA ALA A 485 13.60 -17.29 -7.66
C ALA A 485 12.86 -17.34 -9.02
N GLY A 486 13.61 -17.16 -10.12
CA GLY A 486 13.07 -17.22 -11.49
C GLY A 486 12.35 -15.94 -11.93
N LYS A 487 12.39 -14.85 -11.18
CA LYS A 487 11.86 -13.55 -11.59
C LYS A 487 12.95 -12.66 -12.19
N LEU A 488 12.57 -11.89 -13.18
CA LEU A 488 13.38 -10.84 -13.78
C LEU A 488 12.74 -9.48 -13.47
N TYR A 489 13.47 -8.63 -12.77
CA TYR A 489 13.10 -7.22 -12.59
C TYR A 489 13.78 -6.42 -13.68
N TRP A 490 13.06 -5.49 -14.26
CA TRP A 490 13.57 -4.73 -15.39
C TRP A 490 13.12 -3.27 -15.36
N ALA A 491 13.93 -2.40 -15.96
CA ALA A 491 13.57 -1.01 -16.18
C ALA A 491 14.25 -0.48 -17.44
N MET A 492 13.50 0.17 -18.31
CA MET A 492 13.99 0.92 -19.45
C MET A 492 13.92 2.40 -19.13
N GLY A 493 15.06 3.03 -18.92
CA GLY A 493 15.18 4.44 -18.61
C GLY A 493 15.65 5.24 -19.82
N LEU A 494 14.97 6.35 -20.13
CA LEU A 494 15.31 7.28 -21.22
C LEU A 494 15.40 8.70 -20.66
N GLY A 495 16.35 9.49 -21.11
CA GLY A 495 16.42 10.93 -20.82
C GLY A 495 15.30 11.68 -21.52
N GLY A 496 14.97 12.91 -21.06
CA GLY A 496 13.86 13.70 -21.60
C GLY A 496 12.49 13.22 -21.11
N GLY A 497 11.86 14.01 -20.25
CA GLY A 497 10.54 13.73 -19.73
C GLY A 497 9.48 14.70 -20.26
N PHE A 498 8.33 14.77 -19.58
CA PHE A 498 7.24 15.65 -20.00
C PHE A 498 7.64 17.14 -20.06
N GLY A 499 8.69 17.55 -19.32
CA GLY A 499 9.24 18.91 -19.42
C GLY A 499 9.78 19.26 -20.82
N SER A 500 10.02 18.29 -21.69
CA SER A 500 10.43 18.51 -23.08
C SER A 500 9.25 18.70 -24.04
N ILE A 501 8.02 18.52 -23.58
CA ILE A 501 6.82 18.68 -24.43
C ILE A 501 6.54 20.19 -24.60
N PRO A 502 6.57 20.70 -25.83
CA PRO A 502 6.19 22.09 -26.09
C PRO A 502 4.71 22.34 -25.71
N ASP A 503 4.42 23.53 -25.27
CA ASP A 503 3.06 24.00 -25.01
C ASP A 503 2.25 23.13 -24.04
N LEU A 504 2.93 22.43 -23.13
CA LEU A 504 2.28 21.68 -22.05
C LEU A 504 1.61 22.67 -21.08
N GLU A 505 0.34 22.46 -20.82
CA GLU A 505 -0.39 23.27 -19.84
C GLU A 505 -0.06 22.85 -18.40
N ALA A 506 -0.38 23.73 -17.45
CA ALA A 506 -0.12 23.47 -16.04
C ALA A 506 -0.87 22.21 -15.56
N GLY A 507 -0.10 21.23 -15.03
CA GLY A 507 -0.61 19.98 -14.51
C GLY A 507 -0.85 18.86 -15.54
N GLU A 508 -0.79 19.13 -16.85
CA GLU A 508 -0.93 18.09 -17.88
C GLU A 508 0.17 17.02 -17.79
N GLY A 509 1.38 17.42 -17.34
CA GLY A 509 2.53 16.51 -17.25
C GLY A 509 2.29 15.28 -16.40
N ALA A 510 1.43 15.38 -15.39
CA ALA A 510 1.09 14.28 -14.50
C ALA A 510 0.37 13.10 -15.18
N PHE A 511 -0.24 13.35 -16.34
CA PHE A 511 -1.06 12.36 -17.06
C PHE A 511 -0.32 11.73 -18.25
N VAL A 512 0.82 12.26 -18.65
CA VAL A 512 1.53 11.79 -19.85
C VAL A 512 1.88 10.30 -19.77
N GLY A 513 2.29 9.81 -18.58
CA GLY A 513 2.62 8.40 -18.39
C GLY A 513 1.43 7.46 -18.56
N ASP A 514 0.22 7.87 -18.16
CA ASP A 514 -0.98 7.05 -18.30
C ASP A 514 -1.34 6.82 -19.77
N LEU A 515 -1.06 7.81 -20.62
CA LEU A 515 -1.50 7.77 -22.01
C LEU A 515 -0.85 6.63 -22.79
N LEU A 516 0.37 6.20 -22.44
CA LEU A 516 1.01 5.08 -23.14
C LEU A 516 0.21 3.77 -23.03
N LYS A 517 -0.55 3.60 -21.94
CA LYS A 517 -1.41 2.43 -21.71
C LYS A 517 -2.68 2.43 -22.57
N LEU A 518 -2.99 3.56 -23.23
CA LEU A 518 -4.16 3.69 -24.10
C LEU A 518 -3.86 3.41 -25.57
N TYR A 519 -2.58 3.22 -25.90
CA TYR A 519 -2.19 2.92 -27.27
C TYR A 519 -2.57 1.50 -27.67
N ARG A 520 -2.86 1.31 -28.93
CA ARG A 520 -2.79 -0.01 -29.56
C ARG A 520 -1.33 -0.36 -29.77
N ILE A 521 -0.92 -1.48 -29.23
CA ILE A 521 0.45 -1.98 -29.36
C ILE A 521 0.41 -3.24 -30.22
N ALA A 522 1.17 -3.26 -31.32
CA ALA A 522 1.14 -4.35 -32.30
C ALA A 522 -0.30 -4.72 -32.72
N GLY A 523 -1.15 -3.72 -32.91
CA GLY A 523 -2.56 -3.87 -33.30
C GLY A 523 -3.53 -4.28 -32.19
N MET A 524 -3.04 -4.67 -30.99
CA MET A 524 -3.89 -5.00 -29.84
C MET A 524 -4.35 -3.71 -29.15
N LYS A 525 -5.63 -3.66 -28.76
CA LYS A 525 -6.14 -2.57 -27.90
C LYS A 525 -5.42 -2.54 -26.58
N GLY A 526 -5.40 -1.37 -25.91
CA GLY A 526 -4.68 -1.20 -24.65
C GLY A 526 -4.98 -2.27 -23.60
N GLN A 527 -6.27 -2.60 -23.36
CA GLN A 527 -6.63 -3.63 -22.39
C GLN A 527 -6.21 -5.03 -22.86
N ASP A 528 -6.44 -5.39 -24.12
CA ASP A 528 -6.04 -6.70 -24.67
C ASP A 528 -4.52 -6.90 -24.59
N PHE A 529 -3.76 -5.81 -24.78
CA PHE A 529 -2.30 -5.83 -24.63
C PHE A 529 -1.87 -6.03 -23.17
N LEU A 530 -2.54 -5.38 -22.23
CA LEU A 530 -2.29 -5.57 -20.78
C LEU A 530 -2.62 -7.01 -20.36
N ASP A 531 -3.72 -7.56 -20.84
CA ASP A 531 -4.12 -8.94 -20.56
C ASP A 531 -3.11 -9.94 -21.16
N TYR A 532 -2.63 -9.66 -22.38
CA TYR A 532 -1.57 -10.46 -22.98
C TYR A 532 -0.28 -10.44 -22.15
N MET A 533 0.15 -9.26 -21.69
CA MET A 533 1.32 -9.17 -20.81
C MET A 533 1.11 -9.97 -19.53
N GLN A 534 -0.08 -9.89 -18.94
CA GLN A 534 -0.42 -10.64 -17.74
C GLN A 534 -0.38 -12.15 -17.98
N LEU A 535 -0.89 -12.62 -19.11
CA LEU A 535 -0.78 -14.03 -19.53
C LEU A 535 0.66 -14.48 -19.70
N CYS A 536 1.55 -13.58 -20.12
CA CYS A 536 2.99 -13.83 -20.20
C CYS A 536 3.73 -13.64 -18.86
N ASN A 537 3.04 -13.39 -17.73
CA ASN A 537 3.63 -13.02 -16.45
C ASN A 537 4.60 -11.83 -16.55
N ILE A 538 4.21 -10.82 -17.31
CA ILE A 538 4.98 -9.58 -17.49
C ILE A 538 4.14 -8.42 -16.97
N ASP A 539 4.68 -7.66 -16.03
CA ASP A 539 4.11 -6.41 -15.56
C ASP A 539 4.87 -5.24 -16.20
N MET A 540 4.16 -4.17 -16.47
CA MET A 540 4.73 -2.93 -16.98
C MET A 540 4.08 -1.72 -16.34
N ASP A 541 4.88 -0.83 -15.79
CA ASP A 541 4.46 0.50 -15.37
C ASP A 541 5.22 1.58 -16.13
N VAL A 542 4.59 2.75 -16.28
CA VAL A 542 5.12 3.87 -17.08
C VAL A 542 5.15 5.12 -16.22
N ASN A 543 6.34 5.59 -15.92
CA ASN A 543 6.58 6.79 -15.16
C ASN A 543 7.26 7.84 -16.06
N VAL A 544 6.53 8.89 -16.41
CA VAL A 544 7.10 10.03 -17.12
C VAL A 544 7.32 11.15 -16.13
N GLY A 545 8.58 11.38 -15.81
CA GLY A 545 9.01 12.47 -14.94
C GLY A 545 9.26 13.76 -15.73
N LEU A 546 9.68 14.81 -15.04
CA LEU A 546 10.02 16.08 -15.67
C LEU A 546 11.15 15.94 -16.72
N ALA A 547 12.17 15.15 -16.41
CA ALA A 547 13.40 15.05 -17.20
C ALA A 547 13.71 13.63 -17.70
N SER A 548 12.87 12.66 -17.43
CA SER A 548 13.12 11.26 -17.80
C SER A 548 11.83 10.47 -18.00
N VAL A 549 11.93 9.40 -18.78
CA VAL A 549 10.93 8.34 -18.89
C VAL A 549 11.50 7.08 -18.28
N LEU A 550 10.74 6.44 -17.41
CA LEU A 550 11.05 5.13 -16.84
C LEU A 550 9.88 4.20 -17.12
N ILE A 551 10.16 3.12 -17.85
CA ILE A 551 9.22 2.02 -18.05
C ILE A 551 9.81 0.84 -17.31
N ASP A 552 9.13 0.33 -16.29
CA ASP A 552 9.66 -0.71 -15.43
C ASP A 552 8.62 -1.76 -15.07
N GLY A 553 9.09 -2.88 -14.56
CA GLY A 553 8.22 -3.96 -14.15
C GLY A 553 8.94 -5.24 -13.80
N THR A 554 8.18 -6.33 -13.82
CA THR A 554 8.68 -7.68 -13.57
C THR A 554 8.29 -8.62 -14.71
N ALA A 555 9.06 -9.69 -14.86
CA ALA A 555 8.76 -10.79 -15.77
C ALA A 555 9.23 -12.11 -15.13
N ASN A 556 8.79 -13.25 -15.64
CA ASN A 556 9.50 -14.50 -15.35
C ASN A 556 10.77 -14.57 -16.22
N SER A 557 11.87 -15.07 -15.66
CA SER A 557 13.16 -15.19 -16.37
C SER A 557 13.05 -15.95 -17.70
N GLU A 558 12.18 -16.94 -17.77
CA GLU A 558 11.87 -17.72 -18.99
C GLU A 558 11.21 -16.88 -20.10
N ASN A 559 10.52 -15.81 -19.75
CA ASN A 559 9.79 -14.93 -20.67
C ASN A 559 10.63 -13.73 -21.14
N LEU A 560 11.96 -13.74 -20.93
CA LEU A 560 12.86 -12.68 -21.36
C LEU A 560 12.67 -12.31 -22.85
N LYS A 561 12.56 -13.30 -23.72
CA LYS A 561 12.38 -13.08 -25.15
C LYS A 561 11.08 -12.35 -25.46
N VAL A 562 10.00 -12.73 -24.76
CA VAL A 562 8.69 -12.08 -24.91
C VAL A 562 8.76 -10.65 -24.39
N LEU A 563 9.38 -10.42 -23.23
CA LEU A 563 9.60 -9.09 -22.66
C LEU A 563 10.33 -8.17 -23.67
N LEU A 564 11.43 -8.63 -24.23
CA LEU A 564 12.20 -7.82 -25.20
C LEU A 564 11.40 -7.50 -26.46
N ARG A 565 10.54 -8.43 -26.93
CA ARG A 565 9.62 -8.18 -28.04
C ARG A 565 8.53 -7.17 -27.67
N ILE A 566 7.96 -7.26 -26.47
CA ILE A 566 6.99 -6.29 -25.95
C ILE A 566 7.61 -4.89 -25.91
N LEU A 567 8.82 -4.75 -25.39
CA LEU A 567 9.51 -3.46 -25.35
C LEU A 567 9.81 -2.92 -26.75
N ALA A 568 10.15 -3.79 -27.70
CA ALA A 568 10.33 -3.43 -29.11
C ALA A 568 9.00 -2.97 -29.75
N ALA A 569 7.90 -3.64 -29.46
CA ALA A 569 6.57 -3.26 -29.93
C ALA A 569 6.13 -1.92 -29.37
N VAL A 570 6.27 -1.71 -28.07
CA VAL A 570 6.00 -0.41 -27.42
C VAL A 570 6.82 0.72 -28.06
N ALA A 571 8.06 0.44 -28.42
CA ALA A 571 8.92 1.44 -29.04
C ALA A 571 8.57 1.73 -30.52
N ASN A 572 8.11 0.74 -31.30
CA ASN A 572 8.03 0.84 -32.75
C ASN A 572 6.63 0.66 -33.34
N GLU A 573 5.70 -0.03 -32.65
CA GLU A 573 4.40 -0.46 -33.19
C GLU A 573 3.25 -0.02 -32.32
N ARG A 574 3.20 1.26 -32.01
CA ARG A 574 2.13 1.88 -31.23
C ARG A 574 1.29 2.80 -32.11
N GLU A 575 0.01 2.77 -31.90
CA GLU A 575 -0.99 3.63 -32.53
C GLU A 575 -1.90 4.23 -31.46
N LEU A 576 -2.10 5.54 -31.47
CA LEU A 576 -2.98 6.23 -30.53
C LEU A 576 -4.44 5.78 -30.73
N ASP A 577 -5.04 5.16 -29.73
CA ASP A 577 -6.47 4.85 -29.75
C ASP A 577 -7.27 6.05 -29.23
N ARG A 578 -7.87 6.78 -30.17
CA ARG A 578 -8.65 8.00 -29.85
C ARG A 578 -9.89 7.70 -29.01
N GLN A 579 -10.56 6.57 -29.25
CA GLN A 579 -11.72 6.18 -28.46
C GLN A 579 -11.32 5.89 -27.03
N ALA A 580 -10.24 5.12 -26.81
CA ALA A 580 -9.73 4.84 -25.47
C ALA A 580 -9.30 6.13 -24.73
N TYR A 581 -8.76 7.11 -25.48
CA TYR A 581 -8.41 8.40 -24.89
C TYR A 581 -9.65 9.20 -24.46
N GLU A 582 -10.72 9.23 -25.26
CA GLU A 582 -11.96 9.92 -24.90
C GLU A 582 -12.63 9.27 -23.67
N GLU A 583 -12.63 7.95 -23.59
CA GLU A 583 -13.12 7.21 -22.42
C GLU A 583 -12.28 7.53 -21.18
N TYR A 584 -10.97 7.51 -21.32
CA TYR A 584 -10.05 7.89 -20.25
C TYR A 584 -10.29 9.32 -19.76
N LEU A 585 -10.42 10.26 -20.70
CA LEU A 585 -10.65 11.68 -20.38
C LEU A 585 -11.92 11.88 -19.54
N ARG A 586 -13.05 11.25 -19.95
CA ARG A 586 -14.31 11.33 -19.20
C ARG A 586 -14.18 10.75 -17.80
N ASN A 587 -13.60 9.57 -17.69
CA ASN A 587 -13.48 8.86 -16.41
C ASN A 587 -12.49 9.57 -15.49
N GLU A 588 -11.37 10.06 -16.01
CA GLU A 588 -10.37 10.76 -15.21
C GLU A 588 -10.85 12.12 -14.71
N GLN A 589 -11.59 12.87 -15.52
CA GLN A 589 -12.22 14.12 -15.06
C GLN A 589 -13.17 13.85 -13.89
N LEU A 590 -13.94 12.79 -13.96
CA LEU A 590 -14.85 12.41 -12.88
C LEU A 590 -14.07 11.97 -11.63
N ARG A 591 -13.00 11.18 -11.80
CA ARG A 591 -12.11 10.76 -10.71
C ARG A 591 -11.46 11.95 -10.01
N LEU A 592 -11.01 12.93 -10.77
CA LEU A 592 -10.43 14.14 -10.23
C LEU A 592 -11.43 14.94 -9.39
N SER A 593 -12.69 15.03 -9.84
CA SER A 593 -13.74 15.67 -9.05
C SER A 593 -14.03 14.93 -7.73
N ALA A 594 -13.93 13.60 -7.72
CA ALA A 594 -14.08 12.78 -6.53
C ALA A 594 -12.90 12.88 -5.56
N SER A 595 -11.73 13.32 -6.04
CA SER A 595 -10.52 13.39 -5.22
C SER A 595 -10.43 14.65 -4.36
N VAL A 596 -11.30 15.64 -4.58
CA VAL A 596 -11.29 16.92 -3.82
C VAL A 596 -11.45 16.65 -2.32
N GLY A 597 -10.57 17.24 -1.50
CA GLY A 597 -10.57 17.08 -0.06
C GLY A 597 -9.86 15.80 0.45
N THR A 598 -9.44 14.90 -0.42
CA THR A 598 -8.67 13.72 -0.04
C THR A 598 -7.24 14.08 0.42
N ARG A 599 -6.53 13.11 0.99
CA ARG A 599 -5.12 13.29 1.36
C ARG A 599 -4.24 13.66 0.15
N GLU A 600 -4.52 13.09 -1.01
CA GLU A 600 -3.77 13.35 -2.25
C GLU A 600 -4.03 14.78 -2.74
N ASP A 601 -5.28 15.22 -2.69
CA ASP A 601 -5.66 16.59 -3.02
C ASP A 601 -5.01 17.61 -2.06
N ARG A 602 -5.03 17.35 -0.75
CA ARG A 602 -4.35 18.21 0.23
C ARG A 602 -2.86 18.35 -0.06
N LYS A 603 -2.20 17.25 -0.39
CA LYS A 603 -0.79 17.28 -0.78
C LYS A 603 -0.56 18.13 -2.03
N ALA A 604 -1.40 17.95 -3.04
CA ALA A 604 -1.32 18.71 -4.29
C ALA A 604 -1.54 20.22 -4.07
N VAL A 605 -2.49 20.59 -3.19
CA VAL A 605 -2.71 21.97 -2.78
C VAL A 605 -1.46 22.55 -2.11
N ILE A 606 -0.91 21.85 -1.11
CA ILE A 606 0.27 22.30 -0.38
C ILE A 606 1.48 22.45 -1.32
N ASP A 607 1.68 21.51 -2.25
CA ASP A 607 2.74 21.61 -3.25
C ASP A 607 2.54 22.81 -4.19
N SER A 608 1.29 23.12 -4.58
CA SER A 608 0.99 24.30 -5.39
C SER A 608 1.16 25.61 -4.62
N LEU A 609 0.83 25.62 -3.33
CA LEU A 609 1.08 26.78 -2.46
C LEU A 609 2.56 26.99 -2.17
N MET A 610 3.34 25.91 -2.13
CA MET A 610 4.80 25.98 -1.97
C MET A 610 5.47 26.68 -3.17
N CYS A 611 4.96 26.44 -4.38
CA CYS A 611 5.51 27.03 -5.61
C CYS A 611 4.37 27.33 -6.59
N PRO A 612 3.67 28.48 -6.42
CA PRO A 612 2.45 28.81 -7.18
C PRO A 612 2.64 28.86 -8.70
N ASP A 613 3.79 29.34 -9.16
CA ASP A 613 4.09 29.50 -10.59
C ASP A 613 4.69 28.25 -11.26
N TYR A 614 4.75 27.13 -10.52
CA TYR A 614 5.35 25.91 -11.04
C TYR A 614 4.34 25.08 -11.83
N LYS A 615 4.35 25.21 -13.15
CA LYS A 615 3.42 24.53 -14.07
C LYS A 615 3.67 23.01 -14.23
N PHE A 616 4.84 22.52 -13.86
CA PHE A 616 5.24 21.10 -14.08
C PHE A 616 4.94 20.21 -12.88
N SER A 617 3.83 20.44 -12.19
CA SER A 617 3.39 19.60 -11.09
C SER A 617 3.08 18.17 -11.56
N GLN A 618 3.47 17.19 -10.76
CA GLN A 618 3.14 15.77 -10.97
C GLN A 618 1.90 15.32 -10.19
N ASN A 619 1.22 16.24 -9.53
CA ASN A 619 0.04 15.94 -8.73
C ASN A 619 -1.22 15.89 -9.60
N LYS A 620 -1.73 14.71 -9.87
CA LYS A 620 -2.93 14.50 -10.70
C LYS A 620 -4.18 15.17 -10.13
N SER A 621 -4.38 15.16 -8.83
CA SER A 621 -5.59 15.71 -8.18
C SER A 621 -5.88 17.18 -8.50
N ARG A 622 -4.86 17.97 -8.85
CA ARG A 622 -4.98 19.36 -9.29
C ARG A 622 -4.60 19.55 -10.76
N GLY A 623 -4.35 18.46 -11.44
CA GLY A 623 -4.02 18.49 -12.86
C GLY A 623 -5.24 18.80 -13.72
N LYS A 624 -4.99 19.30 -14.90
CA LYS A 624 -6.00 19.48 -15.95
C LYS A 624 -5.61 18.59 -17.13
N ILE A 625 -6.58 18.01 -17.75
CA ILE A 625 -6.37 17.21 -18.97
C ILE A 625 -6.96 17.98 -20.12
N GLY A 626 -6.09 18.54 -20.94
CA GLY A 626 -6.50 19.25 -22.16
C GLY A 626 -6.90 18.25 -23.25
N SER A 627 -7.85 18.63 -24.10
CA SER A 627 -8.30 17.79 -25.23
C SER A 627 -7.20 17.46 -26.22
N ARG A 628 -6.13 18.24 -26.28
CA ARG A 628 -4.96 18.04 -27.15
C ARG A 628 -3.78 17.33 -26.49
N LEU A 629 -3.93 16.86 -25.26
CA LEU A 629 -2.82 16.20 -24.55
C LEU A 629 -2.40 14.91 -25.25
N ALA A 630 -3.35 14.17 -25.82
CA ALA A 630 -3.04 12.94 -26.55
C ALA A 630 -2.09 13.21 -27.74
N GLU A 631 -2.33 14.24 -28.56
CA GLU A 631 -1.47 14.58 -29.69
C GLU A 631 -0.10 15.11 -29.24
N LYS A 632 -0.04 15.83 -28.12
CA LYS A 632 1.23 16.27 -27.52
C LYS A 632 2.04 15.07 -27.03
N ALA A 633 1.40 14.14 -26.35
CA ALA A 633 2.03 12.91 -25.86
C ALA A 633 2.45 11.98 -26.99
N ASP A 634 1.65 11.85 -28.06
CA ASP A 634 1.96 11.02 -29.22
C ASP A 634 3.26 11.50 -29.91
N ARG A 635 3.39 12.81 -30.16
CA ARG A 635 4.63 13.40 -30.68
C ARG A 635 5.82 13.18 -29.76
N PHE A 636 5.60 13.36 -28.45
CA PHE A 636 6.62 13.12 -27.45
C PHE A 636 7.14 11.67 -27.45
N TYR A 637 6.23 10.70 -27.46
CA TYR A 637 6.61 9.29 -27.48
C TYR A 637 7.29 8.90 -28.81
N GLU A 638 6.84 9.45 -29.96
CA GLU A 638 7.52 9.21 -31.25
C GLU A 638 8.96 9.74 -31.22
N GLU A 639 9.17 10.95 -30.71
CA GLU A 639 10.51 11.53 -30.57
C GLU A 639 11.37 10.71 -29.61
N ARG A 640 10.81 10.28 -28.47
CA ARG A 640 11.57 9.53 -27.43
C ARG A 640 11.99 8.15 -27.93
N PHE A 641 11.08 7.39 -28.51
CA PHE A 641 11.36 6.04 -28.96
C PHE A 641 12.12 5.99 -30.31
N SER A 642 12.17 7.08 -31.04
CA SER A 642 13.04 7.16 -32.22
C SER A 642 14.49 7.49 -31.88
N ALA A 643 14.78 7.92 -30.64
CA ALA A 643 16.07 8.43 -30.21
C ALA A 643 16.49 7.93 -28.83
N MET A 644 16.67 6.63 -28.71
CA MET A 644 16.97 5.96 -27.43
C MET A 644 18.49 5.86 -27.12
N ASN A 645 19.31 6.73 -27.72
CA ASN A 645 20.77 6.68 -27.59
C ASN A 645 21.27 7.03 -26.18
N ASP A 646 20.50 7.73 -25.39
CA ASP A 646 20.78 8.09 -24.00
C ASP A 646 20.19 7.11 -22.98
N GLY A 647 19.43 6.12 -23.47
CA GLY A 647 18.73 5.15 -22.67
C GLY A 647 19.55 3.93 -22.27
N ALA A 648 19.00 3.23 -21.31
CA ALA A 648 19.50 1.93 -20.89
C ALA A 648 18.37 1.01 -20.44
N LEU A 649 18.52 -0.28 -20.72
CA LEU A 649 17.73 -1.33 -20.11
C LEU A 649 18.49 -1.90 -18.92
N VAL A 650 17.91 -1.80 -17.75
CA VAL A 650 18.42 -2.36 -16.50
C VAL A 650 17.71 -3.68 -16.23
N LEU A 651 18.46 -4.72 -15.95
CA LEU A 651 17.93 -6.06 -15.66
C LEU A 651 18.54 -6.58 -14.35
N VAL A 652 17.72 -7.11 -13.47
CA VAL A 652 18.15 -7.76 -12.21
C VAL A 652 17.43 -9.09 -12.10
N GLY A 653 18.20 -10.19 -12.06
CA GLY A 653 17.63 -11.53 -12.05
C GLY A 653 18.67 -12.63 -11.99
N ASP A 654 18.21 -13.87 -12.11
CA ASP A 654 19.05 -15.08 -11.99
C ASP A 654 19.40 -15.71 -13.34
N ILE A 655 19.22 -15.01 -14.44
CA ILE A 655 19.51 -15.50 -15.79
C ILE A 655 21.01 -15.67 -15.98
N ASP A 656 21.42 -16.73 -16.65
CA ASP A 656 22.82 -16.90 -17.07
C ASP A 656 23.21 -15.79 -18.08
N GLU A 657 24.38 -15.17 -17.86
CA GLU A 657 24.84 -14.04 -18.70
C GLU A 657 25.02 -14.42 -20.16
N THR A 658 25.37 -15.68 -20.46
CA THR A 658 25.56 -16.17 -21.83
C THR A 658 24.21 -16.28 -22.54
N VAL A 659 23.20 -16.82 -21.83
CA VAL A 659 21.84 -16.93 -22.34
C VAL A 659 21.24 -15.55 -22.54
N LEU A 660 21.37 -14.68 -21.53
CA LEU A 660 20.88 -13.31 -21.59
C LEU A 660 21.50 -12.54 -22.79
N ARG A 661 22.82 -12.61 -22.93
CA ARG A 661 23.55 -11.94 -24.03
C ARG A 661 23.08 -12.45 -25.39
N LYS A 662 22.82 -13.74 -25.53
CA LYS A 662 22.32 -14.31 -26.79
C LYS A 662 20.96 -13.74 -27.17
N GLU A 663 20.03 -13.65 -26.23
CA GLU A 663 18.70 -13.08 -26.47
C GLU A 663 18.77 -11.56 -26.75
N LEU A 664 19.62 -10.83 -26.03
CA LEU A 664 19.84 -9.41 -26.26
C LEU A 664 20.33 -9.11 -27.66
N LEU A 665 21.27 -9.92 -28.20
CA LEU A 665 21.78 -9.78 -29.58
C LEU A 665 20.68 -9.93 -30.65
N THR A 666 19.60 -10.62 -30.32
CA THR A 666 18.47 -10.82 -31.27
C THR A 666 17.45 -9.69 -31.24
N GLN A 667 17.36 -8.93 -30.15
CA GLN A 667 16.25 -7.98 -29.95
C GLN A 667 16.69 -6.52 -29.79
N VAL A 668 17.91 -6.26 -29.24
CA VAL A 668 18.37 -4.88 -28.97
C VAL A 668 18.50 -4.04 -30.25
N GLY A 669 18.67 -4.67 -31.41
CA GLY A 669 18.67 -3.99 -32.69
C GLY A 669 17.33 -3.33 -33.09
N ALA A 670 16.23 -3.68 -32.43
CA ALA A 670 14.94 -3.05 -32.60
C ALA A 670 14.86 -1.65 -31.93
N PHE A 671 15.73 -1.38 -30.95
CA PHE A 671 15.74 -0.07 -30.29
C PHE A 671 16.48 0.97 -31.13
N ARG A 672 15.74 1.99 -31.54
CA ARG A 672 16.26 3.06 -32.41
C ARG A 672 17.13 4.01 -31.58
N THR A 673 18.36 4.21 -31.98
CA THR A 673 19.35 5.00 -31.23
C THR A 673 19.80 6.26 -31.99
N ARG A 674 18.90 6.84 -32.75
CA ARG A 674 19.14 8.13 -33.41
C ARG A 674 19.54 9.18 -32.36
N LYS A 675 20.59 9.94 -32.60
CA LYS A 675 20.95 11.06 -31.74
C LYS A 675 19.92 12.16 -31.87
N SER A 676 19.32 12.56 -30.76
CA SER A 676 18.49 13.74 -30.64
C SER A 676 18.97 14.58 -29.46
N ALA A 677 19.03 15.87 -29.66
CA ALA A 677 19.20 16.80 -28.54
C ALA A 677 17.82 17.05 -27.95
N PHE A 678 17.56 16.42 -26.78
CA PHE A 678 16.32 16.69 -26.09
C PHE A 678 16.38 18.07 -25.45
N TYR A 679 15.32 18.82 -25.67
CA TYR A 679 15.14 20.09 -25.01
C TYR A 679 14.94 19.82 -23.50
N ARG A 680 15.86 20.33 -22.70
CA ARG A 680 15.68 20.44 -21.27
C ARG A 680 15.20 21.86 -20.99
N PRO A 681 13.91 22.08 -20.69
CA PRO A 681 13.44 23.43 -20.39
C PRO A 681 14.18 23.94 -19.15
N ALA A 682 14.59 25.21 -19.21
CA ALA A 682 14.96 25.91 -18.00
C ALA A 682 13.72 26.03 -17.13
N VAL A 683 13.57 25.11 -16.18
CA VAL A 683 12.42 25.08 -15.28
C VAL A 683 12.68 26.07 -14.17
N SER A 684 11.93 27.17 -14.16
CA SER A 684 11.89 28.05 -13.01
C SER A 684 11.15 27.37 -11.87
N TYR A 685 11.84 27.08 -10.80
CA TYR A 685 11.26 26.59 -9.56
C TYR A 685 11.62 27.59 -8.46
N GLN A 686 10.66 28.41 -8.08
CA GLN A 686 10.82 29.46 -7.07
C GLN A 686 9.78 29.25 -5.95
N PRO A 687 10.15 28.49 -4.91
CA PRO A 687 9.28 28.35 -3.75
C PRO A 687 9.06 29.70 -3.06
N VAL A 688 7.93 29.82 -2.38
CA VAL A 688 7.61 30.99 -1.55
C VAL A 688 8.74 31.32 -0.59
N SER A 689 8.96 32.60 -0.32
CA SER A 689 9.99 33.03 0.63
C SER A 689 9.44 33.02 2.06
N GLY A 690 10.23 32.46 3.00
CA GLY A 690 9.86 32.48 4.42
C GLY A 690 8.64 31.64 4.78
N TRP A 691 7.75 32.21 5.59
CA TRP A 691 6.54 31.57 6.07
C TRP A 691 5.30 32.08 5.35
N SER A 692 4.47 31.19 4.86
CA SER A 692 3.17 31.47 4.27
C SER A 692 2.11 30.64 4.96
N THR A 693 1.02 31.26 5.44
CA THR A 693 -0.07 30.59 6.14
C THR A 693 -1.36 30.70 5.36
N TYR A 694 -2.01 29.57 5.14
CA TYR A 694 -3.29 29.46 4.43
C TYR A 694 -4.29 28.75 5.32
N THR A 695 -5.44 29.37 5.57
CA THR A 695 -6.54 28.75 6.30
C THR A 695 -7.71 28.57 5.34
N VAL A 696 -8.24 27.35 5.30
CA VAL A 696 -9.36 26.97 4.44
C VAL A 696 -10.46 26.30 5.27
N PRO A 697 -11.74 26.51 4.90
CA PRO A 697 -12.83 25.76 5.51
C PRO A 697 -12.77 24.30 5.10
N GLY A 698 -13.21 23.39 5.97
CA GLY A 698 -13.30 21.96 5.68
C GLY A 698 -14.15 21.23 6.69
N ASP A 699 -14.43 19.96 6.42
CA ASP A 699 -15.27 19.11 7.28
C ASP A 699 -14.55 18.67 8.56
N GLU A 700 -13.24 18.69 8.54
CA GLU A 700 -12.37 18.31 9.66
C GLU A 700 -11.29 19.36 9.89
N ASN A 701 -10.90 19.58 11.15
CA ASN A 701 -9.74 20.39 11.45
C ASN A 701 -8.44 19.65 11.14
N GLY A 702 -7.46 20.34 10.59
CA GLY A 702 -6.15 19.74 10.26
C GLY A 702 -5.07 20.79 10.13
N VAL A 703 -3.85 20.48 10.53
CA VAL A 703 -2.68 21.35 10.37
C VAL A 703 -1.57 20.62 9.67
N TYR A 704 -1.09 21.21 8.60
CA TYR A 704 -0.01 20.68 7.77
C TYR A 704 1.04 21.77 7.57
N LEU A 705 2.31 21.41 7.76
CA LEU A 705 3.45 22.29 7.50
C LEU A 705 4.37 21.61 6.49
N ALA A 706 4.59 22.26 5.37
CA ALA A 706 5.58 21.83 4.39
C ALA A 706 6.79 22.77 4.47
N LEU A 707 7.96 22.16 4.59
CA LEU A 707 9.25 22.85 4.56
C LEU A 707 10.04 22.36 3.36
N SER A 708 10.67 23.26 2.65
CA SER A 708 11.52 22.94 1.50
C SER A 708 12.74 23.82 1.50
N VAL A 709 13.92 23.20 1.60
CA VAL A 709 15.21 23.92 1.56
C VAL A 709 16.05 23.41 0.41
N GLN A 710 16.73 24.32 -0.30
CA GLN A 710 17.71 23.93 -1.30
C GLN A 710 18.90 23.27 -0.59
N LEU A 711 19.23 22.06 -0.99
CA LEU A 711 20.31 21.29 -0.41
C LEU A 711 21.03 20.53 -1.53
N PRO A 712 22.31 20.81 -1.81
CA PRO A 712 23.06 20.02 -2.76
C PRO A 712 23.07 18.56 -2.35
N LEU A 713 22.59 17.65 -3.20
CA LEU A 713 22.46 16.24 -2.89
C LEU A 713 23.77 15.50 -3.14
N THR A 714 24.76 15.81 -2.31
CA THR A 714 25.91 14.95 -2.09
C THR A 714 25.51 13.74 -1.26
N ALA A 715 26.29 12.67 -1.30
CA ALA A 715 26.02 11.50 -0.46
C ALA A 715 25.99 11.86 1.04
N GLU A 716 26.89 12.72 1.48
CA GLU A 716 26.94 13.20 2.86
C GLU A 716 25.67 13.95 3.25
N ASN A 717 25.23 14.92 2.44
CA ASN A 717 24.01 15.68 2.69
C ASN A 717 22.76 14.78 2.67
N LYS A 718 22.72 13.81 1.76
CA LYS A 718 21.63 12.82 1.70
C LYS A 718 21.55 12.00 3.00
N MET A 719 22.67 11.45 3.47
CA MET A 719 22.68 10.66 4.70
C MET A 719 22.41 11.52 5.94
N ALA A 720 22.98 12.71 6.00
CA ALA A 720 22.74 13.66 7.09
C ALA A 720 21.27 14.12 7.15
N SER A 721 20.61 14.28 5.99
CA SER A 721 19.18 14.66 5.95
C SER A 721 18.25 13.57 6.48
N GLU A 722 18.58 12.29 6.27
CA GLU A 722 17.83 11.18 6.85
C GLU A 722 17.93 11.17 8.37
N VAL A 723 19.15 11.36 8.90
CA VAL A 723 19.33 11.46 10.36
C VAL A 723 18.69 12.73 10.93
N ALA A 724 18.82 13.88 10.24
CA ALA A 724 18.19 15.14 10.67
C ALA A 724 16.66 15.04 10.78
N ALA A 725 16.02 14.37 9.84
CA ALA A 725 14.57 14.13 9.89
C ALA A 725 14.15 13.29 11.11
N MET A 726 14.93 12.28 11.46
CA MET A 726 14.67 11.46 12.65
C MET A 726 14.84 12.28 13.95
N MET A 727 15.86 13.13 14.00
CA MET A 727 16.07 14.06 15.11
C MET A 727 14.95 15.07 15.25
N LEU A 728 14.51 15.64 14.13
CA LEU A 728 13.40 16.58 14.10
C LEU A 728 12.11 15.92 14.61
N LYS A 729 11.81 14.71 14.15
CA LYS A 729 10.65 13.94 14.64
C LYS A 729 10.70 13.76 16.16
N LYS A 730 11.84 13.35 16.69
CA LYS A 730 12.02 13.17 18.14
C LYS A 730 11.81 14.49 18.89
N SER A 731 12.45 15.57 18.45
CA SER A 731 12.38 16.88 19.10
C SER A 731 10.95 17.45 19.10
N LEU A 732 10.26 17.41 17.96
CA LEU A 732 8.90 17.92 17.84
C LEU A 732 7.90 17.05 18.62
N SER A 733 8.05 15.73 18.59
CA SER A 733 7.19 14.84 19.40
C SER A 733 7.29 15.16 20.89
N ALA A 734 8.50 15.36 21.40
CA ALA A 734 8.71 15.74 22.81
C ALA A 734 8.13 17.13 23.13
N ALA A 735 8.25 18.09 22.21
CA ALA A 735 7.77 19.45 22.41
C ALA A 735 6.24 19.56 22.47
N ILE A 736 5.51 18.78 21.67
CA ILE A 736 4.05 18.85 21.60
C ILE A 736 3.35 17.86 22.55
N GLU A 737 4.09 16.95 23.19
CA GLU A 737 3.53 15.95 24.11
C GLU A 737 2.55 16.55 25.14
N PRO A 738 2.84 17.71 25.79
CA PRO A 738 1.92 18.30 26.76
C PRO A 738 0.55 18.70 26.20
N THR A 739 0.44 18.88 24.88
CA THR A 739 -0.81 19.30 24.23
C THR A 739 -1.77 18.14 23.96
N GLY A 740 -1.36 16.90 24.16
CA GLY A 740 -2.11 15.71 23.76
C GLY A 740 -2.20 15.50 22.25
N MET A 741 -1.44 16.27 21.47
CA MET A 741 -1.35 16.16 20.03
C MET A 741 -0.13 15.34 19.60
N PHE A 742 -0.15 14.83 18.38
CA PHE A 742 1.00 14.14 17.84
C PHE A 742 1.45 14.76 16.51
N VAL A 743 2.73 14.58 16.25
CA VAL A 743 3.36 15.01 15.01
C VAL A 743 3.70 13.79 14.16
N ASN A 744 3.25 13.81 12.92
CA ASN A 744 3.73 12.89 11.91
C ASN A 744 4.66 13.65 10.95
N ILE A 745 5.86 13.11 10.73
CA ILE A 745 6.87 13.72 9.86
C ILE A 745 7.20 12.77 8.73
N TYR A 746 7.06 13.28 7.52
CA TYR A 746 7.56 12.64 6.31
C TYR A 746 8.64 13.53 5.70
N SER A 747 9.75 12.94 5.32
CA SER A 747 10.85 13.68 4.68
C SER A 747 11.31 12.98 3.41
N ASN A 748 11.75 13.75 2.46
CA ASN A 748 12.41 13.24 1.26
C ASN A 748 13.46 14.22 0.73
N THR A 749 14.36 13.69 -0.08
CA THR A 749 15.27 14.49 -0.90
C THR A 749 14.85 14.34 -2.36
N ARG A 750 14.88 15.43 -3.11
CA ARG A 750 14.47 15.50 -4.50
C ARG A 750 15.58 16.09 -5.34
N THR A 751 15.85 15.50 -6.51
CA THR A 751 16.89 15.96 -7.46
C THR A 751 16.35 16.95 -8.48
N SER A 752 15.10 16.81 -8.86
CA SER A 752 14.45 17.61 -9.92
C SER A 752 13.21 18.30 -9.37
N PRO A 753 12.87 19.53 -9.81
CA PRO A 753 13.62 20.42 -10.71
C PRO A 753 14.87 21.04 -10.11
N GLN A 754 15.00 21.02 -8.80
CA GLN A 754 16.15 21.46 -8.01
C GLN A 754 16.46 20.46 -6.92
N GLU A 755 17.72 20.36 -6.52
CA GLU A 755 18.15 19.54 -5.40
C GLU A 755 17.66 20.16 -4.09
N ARG A 756 16.75 19.47 -3.41
CA ARG A 756 16.09 19.96 -2.20
C ARG A 756 15.88 18.88 -1.15
N PHE A 757 15.88 19.31 0.09
CA PHE A 757 15.41 18.55 1.23
C PHE A 757 14.04 19.08 1.64
N ASN A 758 13.05 18.19 1.64
CA ASN A 758 11.66 18.51 1.96
C ASN A 758 11.23 17.77 3.22
N VAL A 759 10.46 18.46 4.05
CA VAL A 759 9.85 17.91 5.26
C VAL A 759 8.37 18.30 5.27
N MET A 760 7.51 17.32 5.45
CA MET A 760 6.08 17.52 5.68
C MET A 760 5.76 17.12 7.12
N ILE A 761 5.19 18.04 7.86
CA ILE A 761 4.73 17.86 9.23
C ILE A 761 3.21 17.90 9.23
N SER A 762 2.55 16.92 9.83
CA SER A 762 1.12 16.96 10.08
C SER A 762 0.84 16.83 11.57
N LEU A 763 -0.01 17.71 12.08
CA LEU A 763 -0.46 17.69 13.47
C LEU A 763 -1.86 17.11 13.52
N LYS A 764 -2.07 16.21 14.45
CA LYS A 764 -3.36 15.54 14.66
C LYS A 764 -3.63 15.43 16.16
N GLU A 765 -4.89 15.44 16.53
CA GLU A 765 -5.34 15.18 17.88
C GLU A 765 -5.62 13.68 18.04
N ALA A 766 -5.21 13.12 19.17
CA ALA A 766 -5.61 11.78 19.51
C ALA A 766 -7.10 11.80 19.89
N SER A 767 -7.93 11.05 19.17
CA SER A 767 -9.33 10.90 19.54
C SER A 767 -9.46 9.98 20.75
N GLU A 768 -10.54 10.14 21.52
CA GLU A 768 -10.87 9.23 22.62
C GLU A 768 -11.03 7.77 22.15
N ASP A 769 -11.31 7.60 20.85
CA ASP A 769 -11.55 6.30 20.20
C ASP A 769 -10.29 5.71 19.56
N GLY A 770 -9.13 6.38 19.65
CA GLY A 770 -7.92 5.95 18.96
C GLY A 770 -7.92 6.20 17.45
N PHE A 771 -8.98 6.80 16.90
CA PHE A 771 -8.97 7.36 15.54
C PHE A 771 -8.55 8.82 15.62
N ALA A 772 -7.60 9.23 14.78
CA ALA A 772 -7.30 10.65 14.62
C ALA A 772 -8.53 11.33 14.03
N GLN A 773 -9.32 11.95 14.88
CA GLN A 773 -10.30 12.93 14.43
C GLN A 773 -9.58 14.25 14.13
N GLY A 774 -10.23 15.10 13.34
CA GLY A 774 -9.73 16.45 13.09
C GLY A 774 -9.44 17.17 14.41
N VAL A 775 -8.43 17.97 14.36
CA VAL A 775 -7.91 18.72 15.53
C VAL A 775 -8.96 19.72 16.02
N SER A 776 -9.14 19.89 17.33
CA SER A 776 -9.89 21.03 17.84
C SER A 776 -9.19 22.32 17.42
N HIS A 777 -9.95 23.34 17.03
CA HIS A 777 -9.34 24.59 16.52
C HIS A 777 -8.35 25.21 17.52
N SER A 778 -8.64 25.19 18.79
CA SER A 778 -7.76 25.72 19.84
C SER A 778 -6.51 24.85 20.07
N GLY A 779 -6.63 23.53 20.06
CA GLY A 779 -5.51 22.60 20.21
C GLY A 779 -4.56 22.66 19.00
N ALA A 780 -5.11 22.82 17.79
CA ALA A 780 -4.34 23.03 16.57
C ALA A 780 -3.42 24.22 16.63
N LEU A 781 -3.98 25.37 17.04
CA LEU A 781 -3.24 26.63 17.12
C LEU A 781 -2.14 26.57 18.18
N GLU A 782 -2.40 25.92 19.33
CA GLU A 782 -1.40 25.78 20.37
C GLU A 782 -0.25 24.84 19.93
N ALA A 783 -0.57 23.68 19.35
CA ALA A 783 0.45 22.78 18.83
C ALA A 783 1.25 23.45 17.69
N LEU A 784 0.58 24.21 16.83
CA LEU A 784 1.24 24.98 15.77
C LEU A 784 2.20 26.01 16.35
N ARG A 785 1.80 26.72 17.42
CA ARG A 785 2.65 27.68 18.12
C ARG A 785 3.92 27.02 18.68
N ILE A 786 3.78 25.84 19.29
CA ILE A 786 4.91 25.08 19.82
C ILE A 786 5.82 24.62 18.68
N VAL A 787 5.27 24.06 17.61
CA VAL A 787 6.05 23.63 16.45
C VAL A 787 6.77 24.80 15.79
N ARG A 788 6.12 25.95 15.62
CA ARG A 788 6.77 27.19 15.15
C ARG A 788 7.94 27.59 16.02
N SER A 789 7.74 27.60 17.34
CA SER A 789 8.82 27.91 18.30
C SER A 789 9.99 26.94 18.17
N ALA A 790 9.72 25.65 18.08
CA ALA A 790 10.75 24.63 17.90
C ALA A 790 11.48 24.77 16.55
N LEU A 791 10.76 25.09 15.48
CA LEU A 791 11.36 25.29 14.15
C LEU A 791 12.14 26.61 14.06
N HIS A 792 11.81 27.64 14.84
CA HIS A 792 12.62 28.85 14.97
C HIS A 792 13.90 28.64 15.77
N ASN A 793 13.92 27.63 16.64
CA ASN A 793 15.06 27.32 17.50
C ASN A 793 15.63 25.93 17.25
N LEU A 794 15.83 25.57 15.99
CA LEU A 794 16.43 24.28 15.62
C LEU A 794 17.85 24.11 16.15
N GLU A 795 18.52 25.24 16.49
CA GLU A 795 19.84 25.20 17.13
C GLU A 795 19.78 24.62 18.56
N ALA A 796 18.65 24.72 19.23
CA ALA A 796 18.44 24.11 20.54
C ALA A 796 18.15 22.61 20.47
N THR A 797 17.85 22.07 19.26
CA THR A 797 17.62 20.65 19.11
C THR A 797 18.86 19.86 19.51
N GLU A 798 18.68 18.93 20.44
CA GLU A 798 19.76 18.08 20.91
C GLU A 798 20.18 17.09 19.81
N VAL A 799 21.43 17.22 19.35
CA VAL A 799 22.07 16.32 18.39
C VAL A 799 23.35 15.77 19.03
N THR A 800 23.20 14.68 19.79
CA THR A 800 24.36 14.05 20.46
C THR A 800 24.99 13.01 19.56
N ASP A 801 26.31 12.80 19.75
CA ASP A 801 27.03 11.74 19.04
C ASP A 801 26.43 10.35 19.29
N ALA A 802 25.91 10.12 20.50
CA ALA A 802 25.23 8.85 20.83
C ALA A 802 23.97 8.61 20.01
N LEU A 803 23.11 9.62 19.85
CA LEU A 803 21.91 9.55 19.02
C LEU A 803 22.26 9.38 17.53
N VAL A 804 23.21 10.17 17.05
CA VAL A 804 23.69 10.06 15.65
C VAL A 804 24.25 8.67 15.41
N LYS A 805 25.04 8.12 16.34
CA LYS A 805 25.54 6.74 16.24
C LYS A 805 24.42 5.72 16.16
N ALA A 806 23.39 5.81 16.99
CA ALA A 806 22.25 4.90 16.97
C ALA A 806 21.52 4.91 15.61
N TYR A 807 21.27 6.10 15.06
CA TYR A 807 20.63 6.22 13.75
C TYR A 807 21.52 5.79 12.58
N LYS A 808 22.83 5.99 12.68
CA LYS A 808 23.81 5.47 11.70
C LYS A 808 23.79 3.94 11.67
N GLU A 809 23.77 3.28 12.83
CA GLU A 809 23.65 1.82 12.90
C GLU A 809 22.33 1.33 12.29
N TRP A 810 21.25 2.04 12.55
CA TRP A 810 19.97 1.73 11.92
C TRP A 810 20.05 1.87 10.39
N LEU A 811 20.58 2.96 9.85
CA LEU A 811 20.77 3.16 8.40
C LEU A 811 21.63 2.07 7.75
N LYS A 812 22.73 1.69 8.40
CA LYS A 812 23.63 0.62 7.90
C LYS A 812 22.96 -0.76 7.90
N ASN A 813 22.08 -0.98 8.86
CA ASN A 813 21.30 -2.21 8.90
C ASN A 813 20.21 -2.19 7.83
N ASP A 814 19.44 -1.12 7.72
CA ASP A 814 18.38 -0.95 6.75
C ASP A 814 18.87 -1.13 5.31
N ILE A 815 19.99 -0.48 4.94
CA ILE A 815 20.57 -0.65 3.60
C ILE A 815 21.00 -2.09 3.33
N THR A 816 21.49 -2.81 4.35
CA THR A 816 21.91 -4.21 4.21
C THR A 816 20.71 -5.10 3.81
N PHE A 817 19.52 -4.80 4.31
CA PHE A 817 18.30 -5.49 3.92
C PHE A 817 17.77 -5.00 2.59
N ARG A 818 17.76 -3.69 2.34
CA ARG A 818 17.30 -3.13 1.06
C ARG A 818 18.11 -3.68 -0.12
N MET A 819 19.42 -3.83 0.02
CA MET A 819 20.28 -4.39 -1.01
C MET A 819 20.00 -5.87 -1.35
N LYS A 820 19.23 -6.57 -0.52
CA LYS A 820 18.70 -7.90 -0.83
C LYS A 820 17.47 -7.85 -1.75
N SER A 821 16.90 -6.66 -1.98
CA SER A 821 15.78 -6.47 -2.89
C SER A 821 16.27 -6.22 -4.31
N PRO A 822 15.78 -6.96 -5.31
CA PRO A 822 16.02 -6.65 -6.71
C PRO A 822 15.53 -5.26 -7.10
N GLN A 823 14.38 -4.82 -6.57
CA GLN A 823 13.82 -3.49 -6.82
C GLN A 823 14.71 -2.35 -6.34
N TYR A 824 15.45 -2.54 -5.25
CA TYR A 824 16.45 -1.57 -4.81
C TYR A 824 17.50 -1.31 -5.89
N TRP A 825 17.99 -2.37 -6.53
CA TRP A 825 19.00 -2.27 -7.57
C TRP A 825 18.47 -1.66 -8.87
N ILE A 826 17.24 -2.01 -9.25
CA ILE A 826 16.55 -1.34 -10.37
C ILE A 826 16.53 0.17 -10.12
N ASN A 827 16.06 0.61 -8.95
CA ASN A 827 15.97 2.03 -8.61
C ASN A 827 17.34 2.73 -8.56
N ALA A 828 18.33 2.11 -7.89
CA ALA A 828 19.66 2.68 -7.73
C ALA A 828 20.40 2.82 -9.07
N ILE A 829 20.35 1.79 -9.92
CA ILE A 829 20.99 1.80 -11.23
C ILE A 829 20.30 2.80 -12.16
N SER A 830 18.95 2.81 -12.18
CA SER A 830 18.16 3.74 -12.99
C SER A 830 18.39 5.19 -12.57
N MET A 831 18.41 5.49 -11.27
CA MET A 831 18.71 6.84 -10.75
C MET A 831 20.09 7.31 -11.20
N ARG A 832 21.11 6.46 -11.07
CA ARG A 832 22.47 6.81 -11.54
C ARG A 832 22.49 7.04 -13.05
N GLN A 833 21.78 6.22 -13.82
CA GLN A 833 21.74 6.32 -15.28
C GLN A 833 21.03 7.60 -15.76
N LEU A 834 19.93 7.97 -15.12
CA LEU A 834 19.08 9.09 -15.53
C LEU A 834 19.51 10.42 -14.89
N GLU A 835 19.99 10.40 -13.66
CA GLU A 835 20.27 11.60 -12.86
C GLU A 835 21.74 11.78 -12.52
N GLY A 836 22.58 10.77 -12.79
CA GLY A 836 24.02 10.80 -12.46
C GLY A 836 24.29 10.71 -10.94
N LYS A 837 23.32 10.31 -10.12
CA LYS A 837 23.44 10.25 -8.65
C LYS A 837 23.71 8.82 -8.18
N ASP A 838 24.81 8.66 -7.46
CA ASP A 838 25.20 7.40 -6.82
C ASP A 838 25.25 7.57 -5.29
N PHE A 839 24.21 7.08 -4.63
CA PHE A 839 24.15 7.04 -3.17
C PHE A 839 24.44 5.64 -2.61
N THR A 840 24.70 4.65 -3.46
CA THR A 840 24.83 3.24 -3.08
C THR A 840 26.29 2.81 -2.89
N THR A 841 27.18 3.24 -3.78
CA THR A 841 28.60 2.90 -3.67
C THR A 841 29.14 3.36 -2.32
N ASP A 842 29.82 2.47 -1.60
CA ASP A 842 30.40 2.74 -0.28
C ASP A 842 29.41 3.31 0.76
N TYR A 843 28.12 2.94 0.66
CA TYR A 843 27.04 3.48 1.50
C TYR A 843 27.41 3.49 2.98
N LYS A 844 27.90 2.37 3.53
CA LYS A 844 28.23 2.26 4.97
C LYS A 844 29.32 3.24 5.37
N ALA A 845 30.37 3.39 4.55
CA ALA A 845 31.43 4.35 4.80
C ALA A 845 30.92 5.79 4.72
N LYS A 846 30.03 6.09 3.77
CA LYS A 846 29.36 7.40 3.66
C LYS A 846 28.49 7.71 4.89
N VAL A 847 27.77 6.73 5.41
CA VAL A 847 27.01 6.86 6.68
C VAL A 847 27.95 7.07 7.86
N ASP A 848 29.06 6.31 7.94
CA ASP A 848 30.03 6.44 9.02
C ASP A 848 30.72 7.82 9.04
N ALA A 849 30.85 8.45 7.88
CA ALA A 849 31.42 9.80 7.76
C ALA A 849 30.50 10.92 8.27
N VAL A 850 29.19 10.65 8.43
CA VAL A 850 28.22 11.65 8.93
C VAL A 850 28.52 11.99 10.40
N THR A 851 28.73 13.27 10.68
CA THR A 851 29.02 13.80 12.02
C THR A 851 27.77 14.46 12.64
N ALA A 852 27.75 14.58 13.97
CA ALA A 852 26.69 15.34 14.65
C ALA A 852 26.64 16.82 14.18
N ALA A 853 27.82 17.42 13.93
CA ALA A 853 27.91 18.76 13.37
C ALA A 853 27.23 18.86 11.99
N LYS A 854 27.41 17.87 11.11
CA LYS A 854 26.80 17.84 9.78
C LYS A 854 25.29 17.65 9.86
N VAL A 855 24.82 16.77 10.71
CA VAL A 855 23.38 16.60 10.99
C VAL A 855 22.78 17.90 11.50
N LYS A 856 23.45 18.55 12.44
CA LYS A 856 23.04 19.86 12.98
C LYS A 856 22.97 20.91 11.88
N GLN A 857 23.98 20.98 11.00
CA GLN A 857 24.01 21.90 9.86
C GLN A 857 22.79 21.68 8.94
N VAL A 858 22.49 20.44 8.58
CA VAL A 858 21.32 20.11 7.74
C VAL A 858 20.03 20.47 8.46
N LEU A 859 19.91 20.17 9.76
CA LEU A 859 18.75 20.49 10.56
C LEU A 859 18.51 22.00 10.61
N THR A 860 19.56 22.78 10.92
CA THR A 860 19.47 24.24 11.01
C THR A 860 19.25 24.91 9.65
N SER A 861 19.60 24.23 8.53
CA SER A 861 19.29 24.76 7.20
C SER A 861 17.77 24.94 6.98
N LEU A 862 16.94 24.19 7.71
CA LEU A 862 15.48 24.36 7.70
C LEU A 862 15.03 25.71 8.24
N ASN A 863 15.88 26.47 8.94
CA ASN A 863 15.56 27.86 9.30
C ASN A 863 15.31 28.71 8.06
N ASN A 864 16.06 28.47 7.00
CA ASN A 864 15.98 29.18 5.72
C ASN A 864 15.04 28.47 4.71
N ALA A 865 14.32 27.44 5.14
CA ALA A 865 13.39 26.76 4.27
C ALA A 865 12.21 27.66 3.88
N SER A 866 11.72 27.48 2.66
CA SER A 866 10.37 27.92 2.31
C SER A 866 9.38 27.12 3.14
N LYS A 867 8.42 27.77 3.75
CA LYS A 867 7.48 27.16 4.70
C LYS A 867 6.04 27.49 4.32
N VAL A 868 5.23 26.47 4.15
CA VAL A 868 3.80 26.59 3.91
C VAL A 868 3.04 25.93 5.05
N GLU A 869 2.21 26.69 5.71
CA GLU A 869 1.24 26.20 6.67
C GLU A 869 -0.12 26.13 6.01
N TYR A 870 -0.71 24.98 6.03
CA TYR A 870 -2.04 24.74 5.50
C TYR A 870 -2.93 24.25 6.64
N ILE A 871 -3.86 25.11 7.04
CA ILE A 871 -4.76 24.91 8.17
C ILE A 871 -6.15 24.67 7.61
N ILE A 872 -6.75 23.55 7.94
CA ILE A 872 -8.16 23.26 7.66
C ILE A 872 -8.92 23.52 8.94
N SER A 873 -9.94 24.36 8.88
CA SER A 873 -10.79 24.70 10.00
C SER A 873 -12.24 24.35 9.67
N LYS A 874 -12.87 23.60 10.60
CA LYS A 874 -14.30 23.32 10.57
C LYS A 874 -15.11 24.53 11.00
#